data_20c56e900325a7e8c6ecca0ea0282be3
#
_entry.id   20c56e900325a7e8c6ecca0ea0282be3
#
_cell.length_a   1.000
_cell.length_b   1.000
_cell.length_c   1.000
_cell.angle_alpha   90.00
_cell.angle_beta   90.00
_cell.angle_gamma   90.00
#
_symmetry.space_group_name_H-M   'P 1'
#
loop_
_entity.id
_entity.type
_entity.pdbx_description
1 polymer ?
#
loop_
_entity_poly.entity_id
_entity_poly.type
_entity_poly.pdbx_seq_one_letter_code
_entity_poly.pdbx_strand_id
1 'polypeptide(L)'
;MSIPIRCGFALTLFGHLTSTQSLAQQPAINEAVAPHKHEMLEEILVTANPLGRDSNDLSQSATVLEGDALRQQLASSLGETLARMPGMSNASFGENIGRPVIRGLQGVRVGVLNNSLAVSDASSVSQDHAVTVEPFLTDQIEVLRGPATLLFGSGAIGGVVNMVTASIPQTVPEEGYSGRATVQGNTAADEEFAAGRLDLGQGAFALHLDGFHRRTDDYDIPGRAALYPEVEEEGHDEGEHEGEEEHNDESGDDGTLENSFLKNQGGTIGASWIGEQWRFGVAYNEYKSDYGIPGGGHAHEEEHEEEHGEEDHEDEEHGEEEHGEEEEGPVTIRLRTERTEVELAGSNPLPGFEQFKVRFVDTDYKHTEFEGDEVGTVFESDSTNTRAELKHSPWSVWQGVFGLQYTDLDFSAVGAEAFIPPSTTKTTAVFWIERGDFDAWQVDLGLRYEDVKIKVANTLVEEEGPSGPSSDADFQPFSASAGTIWNISDAIDLTGSVSYAERAPAVEELYANGPHIATQVFEVGDVSLNKESTVHVEGGARVGFGRFTGSATVYMDKFSDYIYQSNSGLEEEGLPVLFWSQQDADFVGAEIELRYDFEADRFGHWQVFSFADIVDGELADNTDVPLQPPKRVALGLDWDIDSWAANVLWIHAYDQNNVAEGETKTPGYDLLNAELTFTGPAYDQFEWQIYLKGQNLLDESIRNSTSYLKDQAPQIGLNVIFGVRAFF
;
A
#
# COMPACT_ATOMS: atom_id res chain seq x y z
N MET A 1 -38.70 2.89 5.90
CA MET A 1 -39.32 2.24 7.08
C MET A 1 -38.20 2.21 8.12
N SER A 2 -38.20 3.14 9.02
CA SER A 2 -37.09 3.48 9.92
C SER A 2 -36.90 2.43 10.99
N ILE A 3 -35.72 1.84 11.07
CA ILE A 3 -35.27 0.96 12.15
C ILE A 3 -34.36 1.79 13.05
N PRO A 4 -34.62 1.93 14.35
CA PRO A 4 -33.79 2.69 15.24
C PRO A 4 -32.62 1.84 15.74
N ILE A 5 -31.39 2.27 15.47
CA ILE A 5 -30.17 1.76 16.08
C ILE A 5 -30.19 2.08 17.57
N ARG A 6 -30.29 1.06 18.42
CA ARG A 6 -30.08 1.14 19.86
C ARG A 6 -28.63 0.75 20.15
N CYS A 7 -27.72 1.68 20.15
CA CYS A 7 -26.44 1.58 20.84
C CYS A 7 -26.67 1.86 22.33
N GLY A 8 -26.74 0.82 23.12
CA GLY A 8 -26.72 0.89 24.57
C GLY A 8 -25.41 0.33 25.10
N PHE A 9 -24.37 1.14 25.20
CA PHE A 9 -23.21 0.85 26.05
C PHE A 9 -23.33 1.68 27.33
N ALA A 10 -23.69 1.00 28.42
CA ALA A 10 -23.70 1.58 29.76
C ALA A 10 -22.30 1.48 30.35
N LEU A 11 -21.61 2.61 30.41
CA LEU A 11 -20.42 2.78 31.25
C LEU A 11 -20.91 3.11 32.67
N THR A 12 -20.90 2.14 33.57
CA THR A 12 -21.06 2.35 34.99
C THR A 12 -19.91 1.62 35.74
N LEU A 13 -18.84 2.35 36.04
CA LEU A 13 -17.93 2.05 37.16
C LEU A 13 -17.10 3.29 37.50
N PHE A 14 -17.62 4.15 38.42
CA PHE A 14 -16.80 5.00 39.26
C PHE A 14 -17.33 4.89 40.68
N GLY A 15 -16.70 4.05 41.45
CA GLY A 15 -16.89 3.94 42.90
C GLY A 15 -15.80 4.72 43.63
N HIS A 16 -16.24 5.56 44.53
CA HIS A 16 -15.47 6.42 45.44
C HIS A 16 -14.30 5.75 46.14
N LEU A 17 -13.16 6.43 46.20
CA LEU A 17 -12.18 6.24 47.24
C LEU A 17 -11.80 7.60 47.85
N THR A 18 -12.17 7.74 49.11
CA THR A 18 -11.93 8.88 49.97
C THR A 18 -10.50 8.92 50.45
N SER A 19 -9.96 10.14 50.49
CA SER A 19 -8.68 10.53 51.05
C SER A 19 -8.54 10.27 52.54
N THR A 20 -7.37 9.76 52.96
CA THR A 20 -6.84 10.02 54.31
C THR A 20 -5.38 10.44 54.21
N GLN A 21 -5.14 11.70 54.57
CA GLN A 21 -3.81 12.25 54.83
C GLN A 21 -3.21 11.60 56.12
N SER A 22 -1.94 11.24 56.07
CA SER A 22 -1.13 11.06 57.28
C SER A 22 0.26 11.67 57.04
N LEU A 23 0.52 12.70 57.86
CA LEU A 23 1.82 13.33 58.03
C LEU A 23 2.79 12.39 58.77
N ALA A 24 4.00 12.18 58.23
CA ALA A 24 5.15 11.81 59.07
C ALA A 24 6.45 12.28 58.42
N GLN A 25 7.30 12.85 59.26
CA GLN A 25 8.54 13.59 59.02
C GLN A 25 9.67 12.80 58.38
N GLN A 26 10.53 13.56 57.67
CA GLN A 26 11.86 13.20 57.11
C GLN A 26 12.87 12.78 58.22
N PRO A 27 13.95 12.05 57.83
CA PRO A 27 15.24 12.75 57.78
C PRO A 27 15.98 12.60 56.44
N ALA A 28 16.75 13.63 56.15
CA ALA A 28 17.60 13.80 55.00
C ALA A 28 18.78 12.82 54.97
N ILE A 29 19.00 12.18 53.84
CA ILE A 29 20.32 11.73 53.40
C ILE A 29 20.49 12.16 51.97
N ASN A 30 21.46 13.07 51.73
CA ASN A 30 21.97 13.46 50.44
C ASN A 30 22.75 12.30 49.85
N GLU A 31 22.23 11.68 48.81
CA GLU A 31 23.02 11.14 47.68
C GLU A 31 22.39 11.66 46.40
N ALA A 32 23.15 12.47 45.68
CA ALA A 32 22.81 12.96 44.37
C ALA A 32 22.75 11.76 43.43
N VAL A 33 21.57 11.20 43.25
CA VAL A 33 21.27 10.32 42.13
C VAL A 33 21.24 11.26 40.93
N ALA A 34 22.20 11.05 40.01
CA ALA A 34 22.17 11.69 38.71
C ALA A 34 20.78 11.45 38.09
N PRO A 35 20.16 12.48 37.51
CA PRO A 35 18.90 12.24 36.82
C PRO A 35 19.21 11.23 35.70
N HIS A 36 18.54 10.08 35.75
CA HIS A 36 18.40 9.25 34.57
C HIS A 36 17.83 10.17 33.48
N LYS A 37 18.65 10.48 32.45
CA LYS A 37 18.13 10.96 31.22
C LYS A 37 17.09 9.92 30.81
N HIS A 38 15.82 10.27 30.85
CA HIS A 38 14.86 9.70 29.95
C HIS A 38 15.47 9.94 28.57
N GLU A 39 15.88 8.89 27.87
CA GLU A 39 16.07 8.97 26.44
C GLU A 39 14.76 9.54 25.92
N MET A 40 14.83 10.78 25.44
CA MET A 40 13.73 11.34 24.68
C MET A 40 13.57 10.36 23.53
N LEU A 41 12.37 9.77 23.39
CA LEU A 41 11.96 9.07 22.18
C LEU A 41 12.47 9.92 21.02
N GLU A 42 13.25 9.34 20.12
CA GLU A 42 13.68 10.04 18.93
C GLU A 42 12.42 10.60 18.27
N GLU A 43 12.45 11.89 17.97
CA GLU A 43 11.32 12.63 17.41
C GLU A 43 11.14 12.14 15.99
N ILE A 44 10.15 11.28 15.74
CA ILE A 44 9.90 10.61 14.45
C ILE A 44 9.21 11.60 13.51
N LEU A 45 10.00 12.25 12.68
CA LEU A 45 9.51 13.27 11.75
C LEU A 45 8.76 12.67 10.57
N VAL A 46 7.54 13.12 10.34
CA VAL A 46 6.78 12.85 9.10
C VAL A 46 7.30 13.78 8.01
N THR A 47 8.09 13.24 7.09
CA THR A 47 8.72 14.00 6.00
C THR A 47 7.74 14.35 4.88
N ALA A 48 6.65 13.59 4.76
CA ALA A 48 5.53 13.90 3.88
C ALA A 48 4.87 15.24 4.27
N ASN A 49 4.88 15.61 5.55
CA ASN A 49 4.41 16.92 5.98
C ASN A 49 5.54 17.96 5.84
N PRO A 50 5.42 18.98 4.96
CA PRO A 50 6.48 19.96 4.71
C PRO A 50 6.75 20.89 5.90
N LEU A 51 5.92 20.88 6.95
CA LEU A 51 6.22 21.56 8.21
C LEU A 51 7.24 20.79 9.06
N GLY A 52 7.50 19.50 8.76
CA GLY A 52 8.45 18.63 9.48
C GLY A 52 8.01 18.43 10.92
N ARG A 53 6.98 17.64 11.15
CA ARG A 53 6.38 17.40 12.47
C ARG A 53 6.44 15.93 12.84
N ASP A 54 6.45 15.67 14.14
CA ASP A 54 6.24 14.33 14.69
C ASP A 54 4.85 13.81 14.30
N SER A 55 4.69 12.50 14.16
CA SER A 55 3.40 11.87 13.85
C SER A 55 2.33 12.19 14.90
N ASN A 56 2.72 12.36 16.16
CA ASN A 56 1.83 12.77 17.23
C ASN A 56 1.41 14.23 17.17
N ASP A 57 2.14 15.06 16.44
CA ASP A 57 1.83 16.47 16.21
C ASP A 57 0.93 16.69 14.99
N LEU A 58 0.36 15.65 14.40
CA LEU A 58 -0.60 15.75 13.32
C LEU A 58 -2.02 15.60 13.84
N SER A 59 -2.93 16.48 13.39
CA SER A 59 -4.36 16.38 13.68
C SER A 59 -5.04 15.24 12.93
N GLN A 60 -4.46 14.82 11.80
CA GLN A 60 -4.83 13.66 11.00
C GLN A 60 -4.15 12.40 11.53
N SER A 61 -4.81 11.24 11.40
CA SER A 61 -4.21 9.95 11.75
C SER A 61 -3.02 9.64 10.86
N ALA A 62 -1.85 9.46 11.47
CA ALA A 62 -0.62 9.11 10.77
C ALA A 62 0.15 8.03 11.54
N THR A 63 0.79 7.13 10.82
CA THR A 63 1.70 6.12 11.40
C THR A 63 3.02 6.16 10.65
N VAL A 64 4.10 6.03 11.39
CA VAL A 64 5.45 5.96 10.84
C VAL A 64 6.08 4.64 11.26
N LEU A 65 6.57 3.91 10.28
CA LEU A 65 7.40 2.71 10.48
C LEU A 65 8.85 3.06 10.20
N GLU A 66 9.72 2.86 11.17
CA GLU A 66 11.17 3.02 11.03
C GLU A 66 11.92 2.05 11.94
N GLY A 67 13.24 1.96 11.80
CA GLY A 67 14.09 1.17 12.68
C GLY A 67 13.66 -0.30 12.78
N ASP A 68 13.57 -0.84 13.99
CA ASP A 68 13.19 -2.25 14.23
C ASP A 68 11.72 -2.52 13.89
N ALA A 69 10.82 -1.57 14.13
CA ALA A 69 9.40 -1.71 13.78
C ALA A 69 9.19 -1.91 12.28
N LEU A 70 9.93 -1.17 11.45
CA LEU A 70 9.92 -1.37 9.99
C LEU A 70 10.52 -2.74 9.63
N ARG A 71 11.70 -3.08 10.16
CA ARG A 71 12.40 -4.35 9.85
C ARG A 71 11.58 -5.60 10.16
N GLN A 72 10.78 -5.58 11.23
CA GLN A 72 9.90 -6.68 11.61
C GLN A 72 8.75 -6.87 10.62
N GLN A 73 8.28 -5.79 9.99
CA GLN A 73 7.13 -5.81 9.08
C GLN A 73 7.51 -5.98 7.60
N LEU A 74 8.78 -5.78 7.23
CA LEU A 74 9.23 -5.89 5.85
C LEU A 74 8.83 -7.22 5.21
N ALA A 75 8.23 -7.12 4.02
CA ALA A 75 7.79 -8.22 3.16
C ALA A 75 8.22 -7.94 1.70
N SER A 76 7.89 -8.84 0.77
CA SER A 76 8.24 -8.73 -0.64
C SER A 76 7.54 -7.56 -1.34
N SER A 77 6.32 -7.22 -0.94
CA SER A 77 5.54 -6.13 -1.49
C SER A 77 5.25 -5.03 -0.46
N LEU A 78 4.92 -3.82 -0.94
CA LEU A 78 4.55 -2.69 -0.08
C LEU A 78 3.20 -2.94 0.61
N GLY A 79 2.24 -3.51 -0.10
CA GLY A 79 0.93 -3.84 0.45
C GLY A 79 1.04 -4.83 1.61
N GLU A 80 1.80 -5.92 1.46
CA GLU A 80 2.01 -6.91 2.50
C GLU A 80 2.81 -6.35 3.69
N THR A 81 3.81 -5.50 3.43
CA THR A 81 4.55 -4.81 4.50
C THR A 81 3.62 -4.03 5.43
N LEU A 82 2.54 -3.44 4.90
CA LEU A 82 1.62 -2.59 5.66
C LEU A 82 0.34 -3.29 6.14
N ALA A 83 0.00 -4.45 5.58
CA ALA A 83 -1.26 -5.15 5.86
C ALA A 83 -1.49 -5.50 7.34
N ARG A 84 -0.39 -5.59 8.13
CA ARG A 84 -0.42 -5.93 9.57
C ARG A 84 -0.65 -4.74 10.48
N MET A 85 -0.92 -3.56 9.92
CA MET A 85 -1.21 -2.33 10.65
C MET A 85 -2.72 -2.08 10.74
N PRO A 86 -3.21 -1.38 11.80
CA PRO A 86 -4.62 -1.01 11.87
C PRO A 86 -5.03 -0.10 10.70
N GLY A 87 -6.22 -0.34 10.14
CA GLY A 87 -6.76 0.40 9.02
C GLY A 87 -6.07 0.18 7.67
N MET A 88 -5.13 -0.79 7.59
CA MET A 88 -4.40 -1.14 6.37
C MET A 88 -4.77 -2.55 5.91
N SER A 89 -4.88 -2.75 4.61
CA SER A 89 -5.06 -4.05 3.96
C SER A 89 -4.22 -4.10 2.68
N ASN A 90 -4.21 -5.24 2.03
CA ASN A 90 -3.43 -5.48 0.83
C ASN A 90 -4.33 -5.88 -0.34
N ALA A 91 -4.29 -5.15 -1.43
CA ALA A 91 -4.82 -5.57 -2.71
C ALA A 91 -3.73 -6.36 -3.42
N SER A 92 -3.79 -7.68 -3.34
CA SER A 92 -2.71 -8.57 -3.75
C SER A 92 -3.06 -9.41 -4.97
N PHE A 93 -2.05 -9.65 -5.81
CA PHE A 93 -2.04 -10.67 -6.86
C PHE A 93 -0.93 -11.68 -6.52
N GLY A 94 -1.21 -12.57 -5.55
CA GLY A 94 -0.20 -13.38 -4.88
C GLY A 94 0.60 -12.57 -3.83
N GLU A 95 1.58 -13.21 -3.17
CA GLU A 95 2.39 -12.63 -2.09
C GLU A 95 3.29 -11.47 -2.58
N ASN A 96 3.77 -11.59 -3.81
CA ASN A 96 4.82 -10.74 -4.34
C ASN A 96 4.31 -9.42 -4.94
N ILE A 97 3.02 -9.36 -5.26
CA ILE A 97 2.38 -8.19 -5.86
C ILE A 97 1.31 -7.72 -4.90
N GLY A 98 1.51 -6.53 -4.34
CA GLY A 98 0.58 -6.01 -3.36
C GLY A 98 0.63 -4.50 -3.27
N ARG A 99 -0.56 -3.89 -3.30
CA ARG A 99 -0.77 -2.47 -3.18
C ARG A 99 -1.50 -2.14 -1.88
N PRO A 100 -1.08 -1.08 -1.16
CA PRO A 100 -1.75 -0.68 0.08
C PRO A 100 -3.20 -0.28 -0.13
N VAL A 101 -4.08 -0.78 0.73
CA VAL A 101 -5.47 -0.36 0.89
C VAL A 101 -5.59 0.37 2.23
N ILE A 102 -6.13 1.58 2.23
CA ILE A 102 -6.30 2.42 3.42
C ILE A 102 -7.78 2.57 3.73
N ARG A 103 -8.24 2.03 4.87
CA ARG A 103 -9.65 2.13 5.32
C ARG A 103 -10.67 1.70 4.25
N GLY A 104 -10.34 0.63 3.51
CA GLY A 104 -11.17 0.11 2.42
C GLY A 104 -11.08 0.88 1.10
N LEU A 105 -10.29 1.96 1.03
CA LEU A 105 -10.04 2.73 -0.19
C LEU A 105 -8.75 2.26 -0.87
N GLN A 106 -8.79 2.06 -2.19
CA GLN A 106 -7.69 1.47 -2.96
C GLN A 106 -7.52 2.12 -4.35
N GLY A 107 -6.60 1.61 -5.15
CA GLY A 107 -6.35 2.06 -6.52
C GLY A 107 -5.92 3.53 -6.54
N VAL A 108 -6.49 4.28 -7.45
CA VAL A 108 -6.21 5.72 -7.65
C VAL A 108 -6.56 6.62 -6.46
N ARG A 109 -7.21 6.09 -5.41
CA ARG A 109 -7.54 6.85 -4.19
C ARG A 109 -6.43 6.83 -3.15
N VAL A 110 -5.46 5.91 -3.27
CA VAL A 110 -4.32 5.79 -2.36
C VAL A 110 -3.04 6.19 -3.08
N GLY A 111 -2.47 7.31 -2.67
CA GLY A 111 -1.21 7.80 -3.24
C GLY A 111 -0.02 6.98 -2.74
N VAL A 112 0.77 6.42 -3.67
CA VAL A 112 2.07 5.80 -3.34
C VAL A 112 3.19 6.73 -3.77
N LEU A 113 4.01 7.12 -2.80
CA LEU A 113 5.04 8.14 -2.99
C LEU A 113 6.43 7.60 -2.63
N ASN A 114 7.43 8.10 -3.31
CA ASN A 114 8.83 7.99 -2.92
C ASN A 114 9.38 9.39 -2.69
N ASN A 115 9.87 9.66 -1.47
CA ASN A 115 10.33 10.99 -1.04
C ASN A 115 9.31 12.11 -1.31
N SER A 116 8.01 11.87 -1.04
CA SER A 116 6.88 12.80 -1.22
C SER A 116 6.56 13.17 -2.68
N LEU A 117 7.02 12.39 -3.65
CA LEU A 117 6.65 12.50 -5.08
C LEU A 117 6.10 11.16 -5.57
N ALA A 118 5.11 11.20 -6.45
CA ALA A 118 4.47 9.99 -6.97
C ALA A 118 5.48 9.02 -7.59
N VAL A 119 5.25 7.72 -7.42
CA VAL A 119 6.08 6.66 -8.04
C VAL A 119 5.86 6.66 -9.53
N SER A 120 4.65 6.94 -10.00
CA SER A 120 4.28 7.08 -11.44
C SER A 120 4.48 5.79 -12.24
N ASP A 121 4.15 4.65 -11.64
CA ASP A 121 4.06 3.34 -12.29
C ASP A 121 2.61 2.99 -12.65
N ALA A 122 2.39 1.86 -13.32
CA ALA A 122 1.05 1.39 -13.69
C ALA A 122 0.27 0.78 -12.50
N SER A 123 0.87 0.67 -11.31
CA SER A 123 0.18 0.04 -10.15
C SER A 123 -1.07 0.79 -9.69
N SER A 124 -1.29 2.04 -10.13
CA SER A 124 -2.54 2.76 -9.88
C SER A 124 -3.65 2.40 -10.87
N VAL A 125 -3.30 1.92 -12.04
CA VAL A 125 -4.24 1.54 -13.10
C VAL A 125 -4.91 0.22 -12.75
N SER A 126 -4.12 -0.79 -12.34
CA SER A 126 -4.64 -2.09 -11.97
C SER A 126 -3.86 -2.73 -10.80
N GLN A 127 -4.51 -3.71 -10.11
CA GLN A 127 -3.94 -4.39 -8.95
C GLN A 127 -2.84 -5.40 -9.29
N ASP A 128 -2.81 -5.93 -10.50
CA ASP A 128 -1.82 -6.89 -11.02
C ASP A 128 -0.45 -6.26 -11.28
N HIS A 129 -0.39 -4.93 -11.37
CA HIS A 129 0.86 -4.22 -11.60
C HIS A 129 1.61 -3.95 -10.28
N ALA A 130 2.84 -4.45 -10.18
CA ALA A 130 3.68 -4.26 -9.01
C ALA A 130 4.05 -2.79 -8.77
N VAL A 131 4.06 -2.36 -7.51
CA VAL A 131 4.64 -1.07 -7.10
C VAL A 131 6.16 -1.12 -7.25
N THR A 132 6.74 -0.16 -7.99
CA THR A 132 8.16 -0.17 -8.39
C THR A 132 9.12 0.34 -7.32
N VAL A 133 9.02 -0.23 -6.10
CA VAL A 133 9.90 0.10 -4.98
C VAL A 133 10.28 -1.15 -4.19
N GLU A 134 11.49 -1.13 -3.60
CA GLU A 134 11.95 -2.20 -2.71
C GLU A 134 11.86 -1.73 -1.25
N PRO A 135 10.94 -2.30 -0.44
CA PRO A 135 10.74 -1.87 0.95
C PRO A 135 12.00 -1.99 1.82
N PHE A 136 12.88 -2.97 1.55
CA PHE A 136 14.13 -3.18 2.31
C PHE A 136 15.17 -2.06 2.15
N LEU A 137 15.08 -1.25 1.10
CA LEU A 137 15.97 -0.09 0.91
C LEU A 137 15.43 1.19 1.55
N THR A 138 14.20 1.16 2.04
CA THR A 138 13.52 2.29 2.66
C THR A 138 14.02 2.51 4.10
N ASP A 139 14.19 3.75 4.51
CA ASP A 139 14.54 4.12 5.89
C ASP A 139 13.31 4.25 6.77
N GLN A 140 12.21 4.73 6.17
CA GLN A 140 10.97 5.04 6.86
C GLN A 140 9.80 4.88 5.88
N ILE A 141 8.68 4.34 6.36
CA ILE A 141 7.40 4.33 5.64
C ILE A 141 6.40 5.13 6.46
N GLU A 142 5.80 6.12 5.85
CA GLU A 142 4.81 7.01 6.43
C GLU A 142 3.44 6.71 5.84
N VAL A 143 2.45 6.44 6.68
CA VAL A 143 1.06 6.23 6.28
C VAL A 143 0.22 7.38 6.82
N LEU A 144 -0.33 8.19 5.94
CA LEU A 144 -1.30 9.25 6.24
C LEU A 144 -2.69 8.76 5.87
N ARG A 145 -3.58 8.58 6.85
CA ARG A 145 -4.93 8.07 6.64
C ARG A 145 -5.93 9.22 6.47
N GLY A 146 -6.96 8.99 5.67
CA GLY A 146 -7.93 10.02 5.30
C GLY A 146 -7.38 10.98 4.24
N PRO A 147 -8.13 12.01 3.82
CA PRO A 147 -7.76 12.85 2.70
C PRO A 147 -6.43 13.59 2.89
N ALA A 148 -5.39 13.10 2.23
CA ALA A 148 -4.08 13.75 2.12
C ALA A 148 -3.96 14.60 0.83
N THR A 149 -5.08 14.85 0.15
CA THR A 149 -5.17 15.59 -1.10
C THR A 149 -4.58 16.98 -1.04
N LEU A 150 -4.64 17.62 0.12
CA LEU A 150 -4.02 18.94 0.32
C LEU A 150 -2.53 18.96 0.01
N LEU A 151 -1.83 17.91 0.38
CA LEU A 151 -0.39 17.81 0.20
C LEU A 151 -0.03 17.18 -1.15
N PHE A 152 -0.77 16.16 -1.58
CA PHE A 152 -0.31 15.24 -2.64
C PHE A 152 -1.21 15.20 -3.87
N GLY A 153 -2.36 15.87 -3.83
CA GLY A 153 -3.27 15.95 -4.96
C GLY A 153 -4.43 14.98 -4.92
N SER A 154 -5.21 15.01 -5.97
CA SER A 154 -6.47 14.29 -6.10
C SER A 154 -6.34 12.77 -5.95
N GLY A 155 -5.23 12.17 -6.34
CA GLY A 155 -4.93 10.75 -6.14
C GLY A 155 -4.63 10.32 -4.69
N ALA A 156 -4.88 11.18 -3.70
CA ALA A 156 -4.67 10.90 -2.26
C ALA A 156 -5.93 11.15 -1.44
N ILE A 157 -7.12 10.94 -2.03
CA ILE A 157 -8.40 11.18 -1.35
C ILE A 157 -8.66 10.18 -0.22
N GLY A 158 -8.16 8.96 -0.33
CA GLY A 158 -8.22 7.91 0.69
C GLY A 158 -7.04 7.94 1.67
N GLY A 159 -5.91 8.47 1.23
CA GLY A 159 -4.68 8.54 2.01
C GLY A 159 -3.42 8.42 1.18
N VAL A 160 -2.28 8.33 1.87
CA VAL A 160 -0.95 8.25 1.25
C VAL A 160 -0.05 7.30 1.99
N VAL A 161 0.73 6.54 1.24
CA VAL A 161 1.92 5.82 1.72
C VAL A 161 3.15 6.49 1.11
N ASN A 162 4.01 7.06 1.95
CA ASN A 162 5.25 7.70 1.52
C ASN A 162 6.46 6.91 2.01
N MET A 163 7.24 6.41 1.08
CA MET A 163 8.52 5.79 1.38
C MET A 163 9.62 6.84 1.39
N VAL A 164 10.39 6.86 2.45
CA VAL A 164 11.52 7.76 2.61
C VAL A 164 12.78 6.97 2.37
N THR A 165 13.49 7.30 1.30
CA THR A 165 14.77 6.70 0.94
C THR A 165 15.87 7.74 1.04
N ALA A 166 17.11 7.32 1.13
CA ALA A 166 18.25 8.23 1.12
C ALA A 166 18.81 8.45 -0.29
N SER A 167 18.02 8.21 -1.34
CA SER A 167 18.44 8.37 -2.75
C SER A 167 19.26 9.64 -2.95
N ILE A 168 18.83 10.77 -2.41
CA ILE A 168 19.57 12.02 -2.37
C ILE A 168 20.06 12.28 -0.93
N PRO A 169 21.35 12.14 -0.60
CA PRO A 169 21.87 12.36 0.74
C PRO A 169 21.52 13.73 1.32
N GLN A 170 20.94 13.75 2.52
CA GLN A 170 20.54 14.97 3.23
C GLN A 170 21.66 15.50 4.13
N THR A 171 22.52 14.61 4.61
CA THR A 171 23.63 14.88 5.53
C THR A 171 24.91 14.20 5.06
N VAL A 172 26.03 14.64 5.58
CA VAL A 172 27.33 13.96 5.41
C VAL A 172 27.49 12.98 6.58
N PRO A 173 27.77 11.68 6.35
CA PRO A 173 28.05 10.75 7.44
C PRO A 173 29.16 11.25 8.36
N GLU A 174 28.96 11.18 9.68
CA GLU A 174 29.88 11.77 10.69
C GLU A 174 31.28 11.14 10.59
N GLU A 175 31.35 9.83 10.42
CA GLU A 175 32.60 9.08 10.30
C GLU A 175 33.14 9.02 8.85
N GLY A 176 32.47 9.72 7.92
CA GLY A 176 32.78 9.72 6.50
C GLY A 176 32.21 8.54 5.73
N TYR A 177 31.63 7.56 6.39
CA TYR A 177 30.88 6.45 5.79
C TYR A 177 29.84 5.90 6.76
N SER A 178 28.79 5.30 6.22
CA SER A 178 27.83 4.44 6.90
C SER A 178 27.24 3.45 5.91
N GLY A 179 26.66 2.36 6.40
CA GLY A 179 26.05 1.40 5.49
C GLY A 179 25.29 0.30 6.22
N ARG A 180 24.53 -0.44 5.44
CA ARG A 180 23.82 -1.64 5.89
C ARG A 180 23.80 -2.70 4.78
N ALA A 181 23.74 -3.95 5.16
CA ALA A 181 23.57 -5.06 4.23
C ALA A 181 22.67 -6.13 4.86
N THR A 182 21.86 -6.79 4.04
CA THR A 182 20.99 -7.89 4.47
C THR A 182 21.07 -9.01 3.44
N VAL A 183 21.11 -10.25 3.93
CA VAL A 183 20.89 -11.44 3.12
C VAL A 183 19.87 -12.31 3.84
N GLN A 184 18.89 -12.86 3.11
CA GLN A 184 17.90 -13.78 3.66
C GLN A 184 17.45 -14.81 2.64
N GLY A 185 16.81 -15.85 3.14
CA GLY A 185 16.10 -16.83 2.35
C GLY A 185 14.88 -17.34 3.13
N ASN A 186 13.92 -17.91 2.43
CA ASN A 186 12.72 -18.49 3.02
C ASN A 186 12.47 -19.92 2.52
N THR A 187 11.55 -20.63 3.18
CA THR A 187 11.29 -22.05 2.89
C THR A 187 10.09 -22.27 1.99
N ALA A 188 9.17 -21.35 1.89
CA ALA A 188 7.92 -21.56 1.18
C ALA A 188 7.95 -21.07 -0.28
N ALA A 189 8.97 -20.31 -0.67
CA ALA A 189 9.16 -19.83 -2.04
C ALA A 189 10.62 -19.96 -2.50
N ASP A 190 11.46 -20.72 -1.78
CA ASP A 190 12.90 -20.85 -2.04
C ASP A 190 13.59 -19.50 -2.31
N GLU A 191 13.23 -18.46 -1.50
CA GLU A 191 13.71 -17.10 -1.69
C GLU A 191 15.23 -17.00 -1.55
N GLU A 192 15.86 -16.30 -2.50
CA GLU A 192 17.20 -15.76 -2.41
C GLU A 192 17.14 -14.22 -2.44
N PHE A 193 17.45 -13.58 -1.33
CA PHE A 193 17.44 -12.12 -1.23
C PHE A 193 18.74 -11.56 -0.70
N ALA A 194 19.23 -10.49 -1.33
CA ALA A 194 20.34 -9.68 -0.86
C ALA A 194 20.10 -8.20 -1.16
N ALA A 195 20.33 -7.34 -0.17
CA ALA A 195 20.29 -5.89 -0.33
C ALA A 195 21.45 -5.23 0.42
N GLY A 196 21.91 -4.10 -0.09
CA GLY A 196 22.98 -3.35 0.54
C GLY A 196 22.92 -1.87 0.22
N ARG A 197 23.40 -1.06 1.16
CA ARG A 197 23.52 0.39 1.06
C ARG A 197 24.85 0.86 1.62
N LEU A 198 25.43 1.85 0.97
CA LEU A 198 26.68 2.51 1.37
C LEU A 198 26.53 4.03 1.16
N ASP A 199 26.65 4.79 2.23
CA ASP A 199 26.73 6.24 2.20
C ASP A 199 28.19 6.66 2.48
N LEU A 200 28.71 7.55 1.67
CA LEU A 200 30.08 8.09 1.79
C LEU A 200 30.03 9.60 1.87
N GLY A 201 30.93 10.21 2.66
CA GLY A 201 30.96 11.66 2.79
C GLY A 201 32.34 12.23 3.03
N GLN A 202 32.61 13.40 2.42
CA GLN A 202 33.82 14.15 2.67
C GLN A 202 33.59 15.65 2.47
N GLY A 203 33.84 16.43 3.52
CA GLY A 203 33.65 17.88 3.48
C GLY A 203 32.18 18.23 3.27
N ALA A 204 31.85 18.86 2.15
CA ALA A 204 30.49 19.23 1.78
C ALA A 204 29.83 18.26 0.79
N PHE A 205 30.45 17.12 0.50
CA PHE A 205 29.92 16.19 -0.49
C PHE A 205 29.53 14.87 0.18
N ALA A 206 28.40 14.35 -0.21
CA ALA A 206 27.92 13.02 0.14
C ALA A 206 27.54 12.23 -1.11
N LEU A 207 27.77 10.92 -1.07
CA LEU A 207 27.45 9.95 -2.11
C LEU A 207 26.63 8.83 -1.48
N HIS A 208 25.57 8.43 -2.14
CA HIS A 208 24.73 7.29 -1.80
C HIS A 208 24.83 6.23 -2.89
N LEU A 209 24.94 4.98 -2.46
CA LEU A 209 24.90 3.80 -3.32
C LEU A 209 24.04 2.75 -2.63
N ASP A 210 23.06 2.21 -3.30
CA ASP A 210 22.32 1.04 -2.86
C ASP A 210 22.06 0.05 -3.99
N GLY A 211 21.62 -1.15 -3.63
CA GLY A 211 21.20 -2.13 -4.59
C GLY A 211 20.62 -3.37 -3.90
N PHE A 212 19.81 -4.10 -4.66
CA PHE A 212 19.18 -5.33 -4.20
C PHE A 212 19.01 -6.33 -5.34
N HIS A 213 18.85 -7.58 -4.94
CA HIS A 213 18.47 -8.69 -5.80
C HIS A 213 17.57 -9.64 -5.00
N ARG A 214 16.44 -10.04 -5.58
CA ARG A 214 15.50 -11.03 -5.04
C ARG A 214 15.12 -12.00 -6.13
N ARG A 215 15.04 -13.26 -5.76
CA ARG A 215 14.46 -14.31 -6.55
C ARG A 215 13.62 -15.21 -5.66
N THR A 216 12.40 -15.52 -6.09
CA THR A 216 11.57 -16.59 -5.53
C THR A 216 11.16 -17.53 -6.65
N ASP A 217 10.93 -18.77 -6.32
CA ASP A 217 10.15 -19.70 -7.13
C ASP A 217 8.66 -19.58 -6.73
N ASP A 218 7.77 -20.37 -7.32
CA ASP A 218 6.36 -20.41 -6.94
C ASP A 218 6.22 -20.82 -5.46
N TYR A 219 5.23 -20.25 -4.76
CA TYR A 219 5.18 -20.41 -3.31
C TYR A 219 4.18 -21.46 -2.85
N ASP A 220 4.51 -22.10 -1.72
CA ASP A 220 3.64 -23.09 -1.06
C ASP A 220 2.41 -22.42 -0.43
N ILE A 221 1.26 -23.06 -0.60
CA ILE A 221 -0.04 -22.64 -0.06
C ILE A 221 -0.67 -23.77 0.79
N PRO A 222 -1.52 -23.44 1.78
CA PRO A 222 -2.26 -24.45 2.53
C PRO A 222 -3.45 -24.98 1.72
N GLY A 223 -3.35 -26.18 1.15
CA GLY A 223 -4.42 -26.81 0.40
C GLY A 223 -4.51 -26.30 -1.05
N ARG A 224 -5.70 -25.99 -1.53
CA ARG A 224 -5.96 -25.67 -2.93
C ARG A 224 -5.93 -24.17 -3.21
N ALA A 225 -5.52 -23.79 -4.44
CA ALA A 225 -5.56 -22.42 -4.92
C ALA A 225 -7.01 -21.91 -5.03
N ALA A 226 -7.88 -22.62 -5.72
CA ALA A 226 -9.29 -22.26 -5.87
C ALA A 226 -10.11 -22.45 -4.58
N LEU A 227 -10.85 -21.39 -4.18
CA LEU A 227 -11.76 -21.45 -3.03
C LEU A 227 -13.05 -22.23 -3.35
N TYR A 228 -13.56 -22.04 -4.56
CA TYR A 228 -14.75 -22.71 -5.09
C TYR A 228 -14.33 -23.49 -6.34
N PRO A 229 -13.90 -24.76 -6.20
CA PRO A 229 -13.59 -25.56 -7.37
C PRO A 229 -14.87 -25.74 -8.19
N GLU A 230 -14.76 -25.61 -9.50
CA GLU A 230 -15.85 -25.89 -10.42
C GLU A 230 -16.36 -27.31 -10.18
N VAL A 231 -17.65 -27.45 -9.89
CA VAL A 231 -18.29 -28.74 -9.80
C VAL A 231 -18.71 -29.11 -11.21
N GLU A 232 -17.94 -29.96 -11.88
CA GLU A 232 -18.40 -30.57 -13.13
C GLU A 232 -19.78 -31.13 -12.89
N GLU A 233 -20.83 -30.58 -13.55
CA GLU A 233 -22.15 -31.20 -13.60
C GLU A 233 -22.02 -32.52 -14.36
N GLU A 234 -21.69 -33.62 -13.60
CA GLU A 234 -21.81 -34.98 -14.15
C GLU A 234 -23.23 -35.13 -14.68
N GLY A 235 -23.38 -35.11 -16.00
CA GLY A 235 -24.60 -35.52 -16.67
C GLY A 235 -24.93 -36.93 -16.25
N HIS A 236 -25.94 -37.09 -15.39
CA HIS A 236 -26.46 -38.37 -14.98
C HIS A 236 -26.89 -39.18 -16.18
N ASP A 237 -26.04 -40.05 -16.67
CA ASP A 237 -26.47 -41.22 -17.42
C ASP A 237 -26.27 -42.49 -16.54
N GLU A 238 -27.39 -43.10 -16.12
CA GLU A 238 -27.42 -44.32 -15.33
C GLU A 238 -26.88 -45.50 -16.15
N GLY A 239 -25.56 -45.70 -16.12
CA GLY A 239 -24.89 -46.84 -16.69
C GLY A 239 -23.98 -47.52 -15.66
N GLU A 240 -24.41 -48.68 -15.12
CA GLU A 240 -23.61 -49.54 -14.26
C GLU A 240 -22.32 -49.99 -14.96
N HIS A 241 -21.15 -49.43 -14.57
CA HIS A 241 -19.86 -50.07 -14.80
C HIS A 241 -19.04 -50.11 -13.52
N GLU A 242 -18.91 -51.35 -12.97
CA GLU A 242 -17.91 -51.70 -11.98
C GLU A 242 -16.51 -51.65 -12.64
N GLY A 243 -15.71 -50.67 -12.25
CA GLY A 243 -14.30 -50.60 -12.56
C GLY A 243 -13.68 -49.48 -11.71
N GLU A 244 -13.05 -49.88 -10.59
CA GLU A 244 -12.20 -48.99 -9.79
C GLU A 244 -10.99 -48.64 -10.65
N GLU A 245 -11.05 -47.51 -11.35
CA GLU A 245 -9.88 -46.72 -11.76
C GLU A 245 -9.90 -45.46 -10.94
N GLU A 246 -8.89 -45.28 -10.08
CA GLU A 246 -8.60 -44.01 -9.41
C GLU A 246 -8.31 -43.01 -10.53
N HIS A 247 -9.31 -42.22 -10.92
CA HIS A 247 -9.06 -40.99 -11.66
C HIS A 247 -8.34 -40.06 -10.70
N ASN A 248 -7.06 -39.86 -10.91
CA ASN A 248 -6.34 -38.69 -10.39
C ASN A 248 -6.99 -37.47 -11.07
N ASP A 249 -7.82 -36.76 -10.32
CA ASP A 249 -8.22 -35.40 -10.68
C ASP A 249 -6.96 -34.54 -10.61
N GLU A 250 -6.26 -34.43 -11.74
CA GLU A 250 -5.15 -33.47 -11.94
C GLU A 250 -5.67 -32.06 -12.22
N SER A 251 -6.79 -31.67 -11.65
CA SER A 251 -7.29 -30.30 -11.76
C SER A 251 -6.97 -29.52 -10.49
N GLY A 252 -5.91 -28.72 -10.55
CA GLY A 252 -5.67 -27.59 -9.67
C GLY A 252 -4.53 -27.80 -8.66
N ASP A 253 -3.73 -26.75 -8.52
CA ASP A 253 -2.61 -26.51 -7.62
C ASP A 253 -2.90 -26.93 -6.18
N ASP A 254 -2.57 -28.17 -5.80
CA ASP A 254 -2.67 -28.63 -4.42
C ASP A 254 -1.30 -28.45 -3.74
N GLY A 255 -1.23 -27.44 -2.86
CA GLY A 255 -0.03 -27.17 -2.06
C GLY A 255 0.96 -26.15 -2.63
N THR A 256 0.88 -25.74 -3.90
CA THR A 256 1.70 -24.71 -4.49
C THR A 256 0.82 -23.78 -5.34
N LEU A 257 1.06 -22.48 -5.33
CA LEU A 257 0.40 -21.53 -6.22
C LEU A 257 1.26 -21.35 -7.47
N GLU A 258 0.83 -21.96 -8.58
CA GLU A 258 1.55 -21.84 -9.85
C GLU A 258 1.60 -20.41 -10.37
N ASN A 259 2.66 -20.11 -11.11
CA ASN A 259 2.90 -18.79 -11.71
C ASN A 259 2.91 -17.65 -10.69
N SER A 260 3.45 -17.89 -9.49
CA SER A 260 3.57 -16.90 -8.40
C SER A 260 5.03 -16.46 -8.14
N PHE A 261 5.96 -16.82 -9.01
CA PHE A 261 7.37 -16.49 -8.90
C PHE A 261 7.65 -14.99 -8.99
N LEU A 262 8.79 -14.55 -8.44
CA LEU A 262 9.29 -13.17 -8.54
C LEU A 262 10.79 -13.15 -8.78
N LYS A 263 11.23 -12.28 -9.70
CA LYS A 263 12.65 -11.92 -9.88
C LYS A 263 12.75 -10.42 -10.00
N ASN A 264 13.25 -9.76 -8.95
CA ASN A 264 13.45 -8.32 -9.02
C ASN A 264 14.87 -7.94 -8.61
N GLN A 265 15.34 -6.85 -9.17
CA GLN A 265 16.64 -6.27 -8.90
C GLN A 265 16.63 -4.77 -9.21
N GLY A 266 17.48 -4.05 -8.53
CA GLY A 266 17.59 -2.61 -8.76
C GLY A 266 18.68 -1.99 -7.91
N GLY A 267 18.78 -0.67 -8.01
CA GLY A 267 19.72 0.08 -7.22
C GLY A 267 19.71 1.57 -7.53
N THR A 268 20.29 2.32 -6.62
CA THR A 268 20.35 3.78 -6.67
C THR A 268 21.79 4.27 -6.58
N ILE A 269 22.07 5.32 -7.34
CA ILE A 269 23.24 6.16 -7.15
C ILE A 269 22.79 7.60 -6.94
N GLY A 270 23.22 8.22 -5.83
CA GLY A 270 22.88 9.60 -5.53
C GLY A 270 24.08 10.38 -5.01
N ALA A 271 24.07 11.68 -5.23
CA ALA A 271 25.13 12.56 -4.77
C ALA A 271 24.55 13.91 -4.34
N SER A 272 25.14 14.50 -3.31
CA SER A 272 24.73 15.82 -2.82
C SER A 272 25.95 16.70 -2.52
N TRP A 273 25.79 17.98 -2.82
CA TRP A 273 26.59 19.06 -2.24
C TRP A 273 25.79 19.72 -1.13
N ILE A 274 26.36 19.74 0.07
CA ILE A 274 25.73 20.21 1.30
C ILE A 274 26.53 21.38 1.84
N GLY A 275 26.08 22.61 1.56
CA GLY A 275 26.66 23.84 2.07
C GLY A 275 25.92 24.32 3.33
N GLU A 276 26.36 25.46 3.89
CA GLU A 276 25.78 26.03 5.10
C GLU A 276 24.30 26.46 4.95
N GLN A 277 23.94 26.98 3.78
CA GLN A 277 22.59 27.49 3.49
C GLN A 277 21.86 26.71 2.40
N TRP A 278 22.57 26.07 1.50
CA TRP A 278 22.02 25.43 0.31
C TRP A 278 22.48 24.00 0.20
N ARG A 279 21.58 23.15 -0.24
CA ARG A 279 21.87 21.78 -0.64
C ARG A 279 21.39 21.58 -2.07
N PHE A 280 22.20 20.91 -2.86
CA PHE A 280 21.86 20.45 -4.20
C PHE A 280 22.19 18.97 -4.30
N GLY A 281 21.25 18.17 -4.79
CA GLY A 281 21.45 16.75 -4.95
C GLY A 281 20.78 16.21 -6.21
N VAL A 282 21.32 15.08 -6.67
CA VAL A 282 20.83 14.31 -7.80
C VAL A 282 20.89 12.84 -7.47
N ALA A 283 19.93 12.05 -7.98
CA ALA A 283 19.94 10.61 -7.89
C ALA A 283 19.40 9.98 -9.17
N TYR A 284 19.85 8.77 -9.44
CA TYR A 284 19.33 7.89 -10.47
C TYR A 284 19.06 6.52 -9.87
N ASN A 285 17.87 6.00 -10.12
CA ASN A 285 17.41 4.69 -9.67
C ASN A 285 16.99 3.86 -10.89
N GLU A 286 17.30 2.57 -10.88
CA GLU A 286 16.77 1.58 -11.81
C GLU A 286 16.13 0.44 -11.01
N TYR A 287 14.91 0.02 -11.41
CA TYR A 287 14.19 -1.12 -10.86
C TYR A 287 13.75 -2.03 -12.01
N LYS A 288 13.93 -3.32 -11.86
CA LYS A 288 13.49 -4.36 -12.82
C LYS A 288 12.81 -5.47 -12.06
N SER A 289 11.73 -5.98 -12.64
CA SER A 289 10.97 -7.10 -12.09
C SER A 289 10.45 -7.99 -13.21
N ASP A 290 10.59 -9.30 -13.04
CA ASP A 290 9.93 -10.34 -13.82
C ASP A 290 9.07 -11.15 -12.84
N TYR A 291 7.78 -11.30 -13.08
CA TYR A 291 6.88 -12.02 -12.18
C TYR A 291 5.71 -12.65 -12.92
N GLY A 292 5.13 -13.70 -12.32
CA GLY A 292 3.93 -14.36 -12.82
C GLY A 292 2.66 -13.80 -12.18
N ILE A 293 1.54 -13.92 -12.88
CA ILE A 293 0.19 -13.63 -12.41
C ILE A 293 -0.52 -14.96 -12.16
N PRO A 294 -0.77 -15.35 -10.90
CA PRO A 294 -1.50 -16.56 -10.59
C PRO A 294 -2.92 -16.52 -11.18
N GLY A 295 -3.37 -17.64 -11.75
CA GLY A 295 -4.72 -17.76 -12.32
C GLY A 295 -4.94 -17.01 -13.64
N GLY A 296 -3.93 -16.33 -14.17
CA GLY A 296 -3.96 -15.69 -15.47
C GLY A 296 -3.79 -16.73 -16.59
N GLY A 297 -4.86 -17.11 -17.22
CA GLY A 297 -4.93 -18.02 -18.36
C GLY A 297 -6.40 -18.33 -18.64
N HIS A 298 -6.84 -18.29 -19.89
CA HIS A 298 -8.20 -18.67 -20.24
C HIS A 298 -8.32 -20.19 -20.19
N ALA A 299 -9.20 -20.71 -19.31
CA ALA A 299 -9.75 -22.05 -19.49
C ALA A 299 -10.81 -21.96 -20.59
N HIS A 300 -10.46 -22.30 -21.82
CA HIS A 300 -11.46 -22.53 -22.84
C HIS A 300 -12.23 -23.81 -22.53
N GLU A 301 -13.49 -23.68 -22.10
CA GLU A 301 -14.42 -24.81 -22.18
C GLU A 301 -14.62 -25.15 -23.67
N GLU A 302 -14.11 -26.32 -24.08
CA GLU A 302 -14.46 -26.90 -25.38
C GLU A 302 -15.96 -27.28 -25.36
N GLU A 303 -16.84 -26.40 -25.87
CA GLU A 303 -18.18 -26.79 -26.26
C GLU A 303 -18.08 -27.72 -27.49
N HIS A 304 -17.91 -29.03 -27.26
CA HIS A 304 -18.13 -30.03 -28.27
C HIS A 304 -19.61 -30.11 -28.63
N GLU A 305 -20.07 -29.26 -29.58
CA GLU A 305 -21.33 -29.50 -30.27
C GLU A 305 -21.15 -30.74 -31.18
N GLU A 306 -21.43 -31.93 -30.65
CA GLU A 306 -21.62 -33.13 -31.48
C GLU A 306 -22.92 -32.99 -32.29
N GLU A 307 -22.87 -32.35 -33.47
CA GLU A 307 -23.90 -32.55 -34.49
C GLU A 307 -23.73 -33.92 -35.15
N HIS A 308 -24.50 -34.92 -34.68
CA HIS A 308 -24.73 -36.13 -35.42
C HIS A 308 -25.53 -35.87 -36.69
N GLY A 309 -24.84 -35.73 -37.82
CA GLY A 309 -25.40 -35.76 -39.15
C GLY A 309 -24.83 -36.95 -39.92
N GLU A 310 -25.57 -38.07 -39.99
CA GLU A 310 -25.30 -39.14 -40.95
C GLU A 310 -25.55 -38.61 -42.36
N GLU A 311 -24.51 -38.53 -43.22
CA GLU A 311 -24.67 -38.70 -44.69
C GLU A 311 -23.32 -39.06 -45.31
N ASP A 312 -23.32 -40.19 -46.02
CA ASP A 312 -22.27 -40.69 -46.90
C ASP A 312 -21.80 -39.64 -47.95
N HIS A 313 -20.46 -39.48 -48.11
CA HIS A 313 -19.87 -39.31 -49.47
C HIS A 313 -18.33 -39.30 -49.47
N GLU A 314 -17.78 -40.26 -50.19
CA GLU A 314 -16.62 -40.27 -51.13
C GLU A 314 -15.38 -39.39 -50.88
N ASP A 315 -14.25 -40.11 -50.84
CA ASP A 315 -12.83 -39.72 -50.88
C ASP A 315 -12.48 -38.48 -51.71
N GLU A 316 -12.02 -37.42 -51.06
CA GLU A 316 -11.04 -36.48 -51.64
C GLU A 316 -9.96 -36.17 -50.59
N GLU A 317 -8.70 -36.48 -50.92
CA GLU A 317 -7.51 -36.12 -50.15
C GLU A 317 -7.39 -34.57 -50.05
N HIS A 318 -7.82 -33.98 -48.96
CA HIS A 318 -7.39 -32.63 -48.55
C HIS A 318 -6.37 -32.77 -47.45
N GLY A 319 -5.23 -32.07 -47.63
CA GLY A 319 -4.15 -32.01 -46.71
C GLY A 319 -4.66 -31.53 -45.34
N GLU A 320 -4.29 -32.25 -44.30
CA GLU A 320 -4.42 -31.87 -42.92
C GLU A 320 -3.54 -30.61 -42.73
N GLU A 321 -4.14 -29.42 -42.75
CA GLU A 321 -3.61 -28.28 -42.04
C GLU A 321 -3.93 -28.56 -40.58
N GLU A 322 -2.94 -29.05 -39.83
CA GLU A 322 -2.98 -29.03 -38.38
C GLU A 322 -3.11 -27.56 -37.94
N HIS A 323 -4.34 -27.10 -37.68
CA HIS A 323 -4.52 -25.97 -36.75
C HIS A 323 -4.06 -26.50 -35.43
N GLY A 324 -2.83 -26.19 -35.07
CA GLY A 324 -2.35 -26.35 -33.70
C GLY A 324 -3.24 -25.48 -32.82
N GLU A 325 -3.94 -26.11 -31.89
CA GLU A 325 -4.53 -25.44 -30.74
C GLU A 325 -3.36 -24.78 -30.05
N GLU A 326 -3.28 -23.45 -30.13
CA GLU A 326 -2.34 -22.66 -29.36
C GLU A 326 -2.90 -22.65 -27.92
N GLU A 327 -2.37 -23.53 -27.06
CA GLU A 327 -2.61 -23.47 -25.62
C GLU A 327 -2.09 -22.10 -25.14
N GLU A 328 -2.98 -21.19 -24.74
CA GLU A 328 -2.62 -19.92 -24.14
C GLU A 328 -1.80 -20.19 -22.87
N GLY A 329 -0.60 -19.64 -22.81
CA GLY A 329 0.33 -19.89 -21.72
C GLY A 329 0.05 -19.00 -20.50
N PRO A 330 0.74 -19.23 -19.39
CA PRO A 330 0.56 -18.41 -18.19
C PRO A 330 0.95 -16.96 -18.42
N VAL A 331 0.19 -16.04 -17.84
CA VAL A 331 0.46 -14.59 -17.92
C VAL A 331 1.68 -14.23 -17.07
N THR A 332 2.67 -13.59 -17.68
CA THR A 332 3.86 -13.10 -16.97
C THR A 332 4.15 -11.65 -17.34
N ILE A 333 4.70 -10.89 -16.39
CA ILE A 333 5.01 -9.48 -16.57
C ILE A 333 6.51 -9.25 -16.44
N ARG A 334 7.08 -8.53 -17.42
CA ARG A 334 8.45 -8.02 -17.37
C ARG A 334 8.45 -6.51 -17.32
N LEU A 335 8.95 -5.96 -16.21
CA LEU A 335 8.86 -4.55 -15.86
C LEU A 335 10.24 -3.92 -15.72
N ARG A 336 10.38 -2.67 -16.18
CA ARG A 336 11.54 -1.82 -15.92
C ARG A 336 11.10 -0.40 -15.62
N THR A 337 11.72 0.22 -14.60
CA THR A 337 11.57 1.65 -14.29
C THR A 337 12.93 2.30 -14.16
N GLU A 338 13.11 3.48 -14.75
CA GLU A 338 14.24 4.36 -14.56
C GLU A 338 13.74 5.69 -14.00
N ARG A 339 14.37 6.15 -12.91
CA ARG A 339 13.94 7.36 -12.21
C ARG A 339 15.13 8.28 -11.94
N THR A 340 15.03 9.52 -12.41
CA THR A 340 16.02 10.57 -12.16
C THR A 340 15.43 11.61 -11.24
N GLU A 341 16.11 11.91 -10.13
CA GLU A 341 15.68 12.87 -9.13
C GLU A 341 16.68 14.03 -9.03
N VAL A 342 16.17 15.27 -8.88
CA VAL A 342 16.96 16.48 -8.61
C VAL A 342 16.32 17.25 -7.47
N GLU A 343 17.10 17.62 -6.46
CA GLU A 343 16.64 18.43 -5.34
C GLU A 343 17.51 19.68 -5.15
N LEU A 344 16.87 20.81 -4.95
CA LEU A 344 17.46 22.04 -4.44
C LEU A 344 16.74 22.45 -3.17
N ALA A 345 17.46 22.54 -2.06
CA ALA A 345 16.92 23.01 -0.79
C ALA A 345 17.77 24.19 -0.25
N GLY A 346 17.13 25.13 0.41
CA GLY A 346 17.80 26.28 1.00
C GLY A 346 17.17 26.69 2.33
N SER A 347 18.00 26.99 3.32
CA SER A 347 17.62 27.53 4.61
C SER A 347 17.73 29.06 4.60
N ASN A 348 16.70 29.76 5.13
CA ASN A 348 16.62 31.23 5.16
C ASN A 348 16.88 31.89 3.79
N PRO A 349 16.16 31.44 2.72
CA PRO A 349 16.44 31.89 1.35
C PRO A 349 16.15 33.37 1.16
N LEU A 350 15.16 33.90 1.87
CA LEU A 350 14.69 35.29 1.82
C LEU A 350 14.23 35.75 3.21
N PRO A 351 14.26 37.07 3.53
CA PRO A 351 13.69 37.57 4.78
C PRO A 351 12.21 37.16 4.93
N GLY A 352 11.85 36.57 6.06
CA GLY A 352 10.49 36.10 6.34
C GLY A 352 10.20 34.66 5.88
N PHE A 353 11.18 33.94 5.33
CA PHE A 353 11.06 32.56 4.94
C PHE A 353 12.18 31.73 5.55
N GLU A 354 11.83 30.56 6.09
CA GLU A 354 12.76 29.61 6.74
C GLU A 354 13.38 28.61 5.78
N GLN A 355 12.57 28.13 4.82
CA GLN A 355 12.99 27.07 3.91
C GLN A 355 12.39 27.25 2.53
N PHE A 356 13.20 26.92 1.55
CA PHE A 356 12.80 26.75 0.17
C PHE A 356 13.25 25.34 -0.27
N LYS A 357 12.36 24.61 -0.97
CA LYS A 357 12.67 23.28 -1.49
C LYS A 357 12.03 23.13 -2.86
N VAL A 358 12.82 22.66 -3.83
CA VAL A 358 12.34 22.27 -5.15
C VAL A 358 12.83 20.87 -5.43
N ARG A 359 11.92 20.01 -5.88
CA ARG A 359 12.22 18.67 -6.37
C ARG A 359 11.68 18.54 -7.78
N PHE A 360 12.45 17.86 -8.59
CA PHE A 360 12.10 17.44 -9.94
C PHE A 360 12.38 15.95 -10.06
N VAL A 361 11.44 15.22 -10.63
CA VAL A 361 11.56 13.79 -10.90
C VAL A 361 11.13 13.55 -12.32
N ASP A 362 11.91 12.74 -13.02
CA ASP A 362 11.63 12.20 -14.32
C ASP A 362 11.62 10.67 -14.21
N THR A 363 10.54 10.03 -14.65
CA THR A 363 10.34 8.59 -14.54
C THR A 363 9.97 8.04 -15.91
N ASP A 364 10.71 7.03 -16.37
CA ASP A 364 10.46 6.22 -17.55
C ASP A 364 10.09 4.82 -17.07
N TYR A 365 8.87 4.38 -17.35
CA TYR A 365 8.31 3.11 -16.95
C TYR A 365 7.86 2.33 -18.17
N LYS A 366 8.22 1.06 -18.19
CA LYS A 366 7.76 0.12 -19.20
C LYS A 366 7.53 -1.25 -18.60
N HIS A 367 6.39 -1.86 -18.92
CA HIS A 367 6.24 -3.31 -18.74
C HIS A 367 5.66 -3.96 -20.00
N THR A 368 5.90 -5.26 -20.11
CA THR A 368 5.37 -6.11 -21.17
C THR A 368 4.70 -7.29 -20.52
N GLU A 369 3.47 -7.52 -20.87
CA GLU A 369 2.70 -8.71 -20.51
C GLU A 369 2.92 -9.76 -21.59
N PHE A 370 3.12 -10.99 -21.15
CA PHE A 370 3.32 -12.14 -22.01
C PHE A 370 2.26 -13.19 -21.67
N GLU A 371 1.70 -13.81 -22.67
CA GLU A 371 0.90 -15.02 -22.62
C GLU A 371 1.76 -16.16 -23.14
N GLY A 372 2.25 -16.99 -22.23
CA GLY A 372 3.31 -17.94 -22.59
C GLY A 372 4.55 -17.24 -23.17
N ASP A 373 4.87 -17.51 -24.43
CA ASP A 373 6.02 -16.92 -25.14
C ASP A 373 5.61 -15.71 -26.03
N GLU A 374 4.33 -15.39 -26.15
CA GLU A 374 3.82 -14.31 -26.99
C GLU A 374 3.71 -12.99 -26.22
N VAL A 375 3.78 -11.86 -26.93
CA VAL A 375 3.61 -10.53 -26.35
C VAL A 375 2.14 -10.15 -26.43
N GLY A 376 1.43 -10.12 -25.30
CA GLY A 376 0.05 -9.64 -25.21
C GLY A 376 -0.01 -8.11 -25.28
N THR A 377 0.41 -7.41 -24.25
CA THR A 377 0.35 -5.94 -24.18
C THR A 377 1.66 -5.32 -23.70
N VAL A 378 2.00 -4.17 -24.28
CA VAL A 378 3.12 -3.33 -23.85
C VAL A 378 2.58 -2.03 -23.28
N PHE A 379 2.87 -1.77 -22.02
CA PHE A 379 2.54 -0.53 -21.32
C PHE A 379 3.79 0.35 -21.19
N GLU A 380 3.65 1.64 -21.51
CA GLU A 380 4.69 2.65 -21.34
C GLU A 380 4.10 3.86 -20.62
N SER A 381 4.85 4.40 -19.66
CA SER A 381 4.47 5.59 -18.91
C SER A 381 5.68 6.49 -18.69
N ASP A 382 5.67 7.65 -19.36
CA ASP A 382 6.68 8.70 -19.19
C ASP A 382 6.11 9.82 -18.31
N SER A 383 6.74 10.13 -17.20
CA SER A 383 6.24 11.17 -16.30
C SER A 383 7.31 12.14 -15.83
N THR A 384 6.95 13.42 -15.76
CA THR A 384 7.72 14.42 -15.03
C THR A 384 6.89 14.99 -13.88
N ASN A 385 7.47 15.07 -12.70
CA ASN A 385 6.84 15.67 -11.53
C ASN A 385 7.77 16.74 -10.93
N THR A 386 7.26 17.95 -10.78
CA THR A 386 7.98 19.08 -10.17
C THR A 386 7.18 19.61 -8.99
N ARG A 387 7.82 19.73 -7.83
CA ARG A 387 7.22 20.27 -6.63
C ARG A 387 8.12 21.33 -6.01
N ALA A 388 7.57 22.52 -5.76
CA ALA A 388 8.25 23.63 -5.12
C ALA A 388 7.50 24.02 -3.84
N GLU A 389 8.23 24.22 -2.75
CA GLU A 389 7.70 24.55 -1.43
C GLU A 389 8.47 25.72 -0.84
N LEU A 390 7.74 26.63 -0.21
CA LEU A 390 8.28 27.81 0.45
C LEU A 390 7.65 27.93 1.85
N LYS A 391 8.43 27.62 2.89
CA LYS A 391 8.03 27.70 4.30
C LYS A 391 8.33 29.10 4.82
N HIS A 392 7.31 29.79 5.33
CA HIS A 392 7.53 31.10 5.95
C HIS A 392 7.96 30.99 7.40
N SER A 393 8.69 32.00 7.87
CA SER A 393 9.05 32.15 9.29
C SER A 393 7.80 32.36 10.14
N PRO A 394 7.78 31.90 11.41
CA PRO A 394 6.64 32.07 12.28
C PRO A 394 6.14 33.50 12.33
N TRP A 395 4.87 33.69 12.04
CA TRP A 395 4.18 34.97 12.19
C TRP A 395 3.20 34.87 13.36
N SER A 396 3.60 35.40 14.52
CA SER A 396 2.92 35.15 15.79
C SER A 396 2.91 33.67 16.13
N VAL A 397 1.73 33.02 16.19
CA VAL A 397 1.53 31.59 16.46
C VAL A 397 1.45 30.74 15.18
N TRP A 398 1.49 31.37 14.00
CA TRP A 398 1.27 30.72 12.72
C TRP A 398 2.56 30.43 11.97
N GLN A 399 2.67 29.23 11.44
CA GLN A 399 3.74 28.78 10.55
C GLN A 399 3.14 27.96 9.42
N GLY A 400 3.55 28.22 8.18
CA GLY A 400 2.93 27.56 7.03
C GLY A 400 3.85 27.44 5.83
N VAL A 401 3.31 26.78 4.80
CA VAL A 401 3.98 26.47 3.55
C VAL A 401 3.06 26.81 2.37
N PHE A 402 3.62 27.50 1.39
CA PHE A 402 3.04 27.65 0.05
C PHE A 402 3.71 26.66 -0.88
N GLY A 403 2.91 25.94 -1.68
CA GLY A 403 3.44 24.99 -2.64
C GLY A 403 2.86 25.14 -4.03
N LEU A 404 3.66 24.72 -5.00
CA LEU A 404 3.31 24.58 -6.41
C LEU A 404 3.71 23.18 -6.85
N GLN A 405 2.84 22.50 -7.60
CA GLN A 405 3.14 21.19 -8.19
C GLN A 405 2.72 21.17 -9.66
N TYR A 406 3.55 20.55 -10.48
CA TYR A 406 3.26 20.27 -11.89
C TYR A 406 3.60 18.82 -12.18
N THR A 407 2.66 18.11 -12.81
CA THR A 407 2.85 16.73 -13.28
C THR A 407 2.45 16.68 -14.76
N ASP A 408 3.26 16.01 -15.56
CA ASP A 408 3.00 15.66 -16.95
C ASP A 408 3.20 14.16 -17.08
N LEU A 409 2.18 13.43 -17.50
CA LEU A 409 2.14 11.98 -17.59
C LEU A 409 1.65 11.60 -18.97
N ASP A 410 2.49 10.98 -19.77
CA ASP A 410 2.16 10.34 -21.03
C ASP A 410 2.06 8.82 -20.78
N PHE A 411 0.93 8.22 -21.13
CA PHE A 411 0.64 6.80 -20.94
C PHE A 411 0.19 6.16 -22.24
N SER A 412 0.66 4.93 -22.52
CA SER A 412 0.20 4.12 -23.64
C SER A 412 0.16 2.64 -23.27
N ALA A 413 -0.86 1.95 -23.76
CA ALA A 413 -0.96 0.49 -23.83
C ALA A 413 -1.13 0.11 -25.28
N VAL A 414 -0.32 -0.85 -25.76
CA VAL A 414 -0.32 -1.30 -27.17
C VAL A 414 -0.22 -2.82 -27.21
N GLY A 415 -1.22 -3.47 -27.81
CA GLY A 415 -1.33 -4.93 -27.92
C GLY A 415 -2.77 -5.34 -28.10
N ALA A 416 -3.02 -6.64 -28.25
CA ALA A 416 -4.36 -7.20 -28.43
C ALA A 416 -5.28 -6.94 -27.23
N GLU A 417 -4.70 -6.88 -26.02
CA GLU A 417 -5.41 -6.67 -24.74
C GLU A 417 -5.34 -5.23 -24.24
N ALA A 418 -4.95 -4.29 -25.09
CA ALA A 418 -4.86 -2.90 -24.71
C ALA A 418 -6.26 -2.30 -24.47
N PHE A 419 -6.70 -2.23 -23.22
CA PHE A 419 -8.04 -1.74 -22.85
C PHE A 419 -8.09 -0.23 -22.55
N ILE A 420 -6.95 0.47 -22.47
CA ILE A 420 -6.86 1.91 -22.21
C ILE A 420 -6.18 2.60 -23.40
N PRO A 421 -6.78 3.66 -23.98
CA PRO A 421 -6.18 4.38 -25.10
C PRO A 421 -4.96 5.21 -24.66
N PRO A 422 -3.97 5.44 -25.56
CA PRO A 422 -2.88 6.34 -25.29
C PRO A 422 -3.36 7.73 -24.88
N SER A 423 -2.77 8.28 -23.81
CA SER A 423 -3.25 9.51 -23.21
C SER A 423 -2.12 10.37 -22.64
N THR A 424 -2.39 11.68 -22.50
CA THR A 424 -1.53 12.62 -21.79
C THR A 424 -2.34 13.29 -20.69
N THR A 425 -1.91 13.16 -19.44
CA THR A 425 -2.51 13.82 -18.27
C THR A 425 -1.59 14.90 -17.73
N LYS A 426 -2.05 16.18 -17.73
CA LYS A 426 -1.30 17.30 -17.17
C LYS A 426 -2.01 17.88 -15.96
N THR A 427 -1.32 17.93 -14.83
CA THR A 427 -1.86 18.50 -13.60
C THR A 427 -1.01 19.70 -13.15
N THR A 428 -1.65 20.82 -12.89
CA THR A 428 -1.01 21.97 -12.25
C THR A 428 -1.75 22.29 -10.96
N ALA A 429 -1.03 22.36 -9.84
CA ALA A 429 -1.63 22.58 -8.54
C ALA A 429 -0.94 23.66 -7.73
N VAL A 430 -1.72 24.37 -6.94
CA VAL A 430 -1.24 25.29 -5.89
C VAL A 430 -1.84 24.84 -4.57
N PHE A 431 -1.05 24.87 -3.50
CA PHE A 431 -1.52 24.53 -2.16
C PHE A 431 -0.94 25.45 -1.11
N TRP A 432 -1.67 25.54 -0.02
CA TRP A 432 -1.28 26.28 1.17
C TRP A 432 -1.70 25.52 2.40
N ILE A 433 -0.78 25.35 3.33
CA ILE A 433 -1.03 24.77 4.66
C ILE A 433 -0.52 25.74 5.71
N GLU A 434 -1.22 25.78 6.83
CA GLU A 434 -0.93 26.68 7.94
C GLU A 434 -1.19 25.96 9.26
N ARG A 435 -0.30 26.11 10.22
CA ARG A 435 -0.48 25.67 11.61
C ARG A 435 -0.38 26.82 12.57
N GLY A 436 -1.33 26.87 13.50
CA GLY A 436 -1.32 27.78 14.63
C GLY A 436 -1.18 27.04 15.97
N ASP A 437 -0.19 27.43 16.77
CA ASP A 437 0.06 26.84 18.10
C ASP A 437 -0.46 27.80 19.19
N PHE A 438 -1.50 27.39 19.97
CA PHE A 438 -2.21 28.20 20.97
C PHE A 438 -2.17 27.51 22.34
N ASP A 439 -1.05 27.44 22.97
CA ASP A 439 -0.84 26.74 24.25
C ASP A 439 -1.39 25.30 24.25
N ALA A 440 -2.65 25.15 24.70
CA ALA A 440 -3.32 23.83 24.79
C ALA A 440 -3.97 23.39 23.46
N TRP A 441 -3.96 24.23 22.41
CA TRP A 441 -4.60 23.93 21.14
C TRP A 441 -3.61 24.12 20.00
N GLN A 442 -3.63 23.17 19.09
CA GLN A 442 -3.01 23.31 17.78
C GLN A 442 -4.12 23.29 16.73
N VAL A 443 -3.99 24.11 15.71
CA VAL A 443 -4.96 24.20 14.60
C VAL A 443 -4.23 24.12 13.29
N ASP A 444 -4.62 23.14 12.47
CA ASP A 444 -4.12 22.96 11.11
C ASP A 444 -5.17 23.43 10.11
N LEU A 445 -4.75 24.16 9.09
CA LEU A 445 -5.59 24.62 7.99
C LEU A 445 -4.91 24.29 6.66
N GLY A 446 -5.68 23.96 5.65
CA GLY A 446 -5.15 23.68 4.33
C GLY A 446 -6.12 23.97 3.20
N LEU A 447 -5.56 24.38 2.06
CA LEU A 447 -6.28 24.60 0.81
C LEU A 447 -5.44 24.09 -0.36
N ARG A 448 -6.08 23.48 -1.35
CA ARG A 448 -5.47 23.10 -2.62
C ARG A 448 -6.45 23.29 -3.77
N TYR A 449 -5.91 23.72 -4.90
CA TYR A 449 -6.61 23.79 -6.17
C TYR A 449 -5.76 23.17 -7.26
N GLU A 450 -6.39 22.38 -8.13
CA GLU A 450 -5.77 21.71 -9.26
C GLU A 450 -6.46 22.09 -10.57
N ASP A 451 -5.69 22.06 -11.66
CA ASP A 451 -6.17 22.08 -13.04
C ASP A 451 -5.64 20.82 -13.72
N VAL A 452 -6.54 19.86 -14.00
CA VAL A 452 -6.24 18.54 -14.56
C VAL A 452 -6.77 18.50 -15.98
N LYS A 453 -5.89 18.18 -16.94
CA LYS A 453 -6.23 18.05 -18.36
C LYS A 453 -5.82 16.69 -18.87
N ILE A 454 -6.79 15.93 -19.33
CA ILE A 454 -6.63 14.62 -19.95
C ILE A 454 -6.85 14.77 -21.45
N LYS A 455 -5.87 14.34 -22.23
CA LYS A 455 -5.97 14.26 -23.70
C LYS A 455 -5.80 12.82 -24.12
N VAL A 456 -6.71 12.35 -24.95
CA VAL A 456 -6.71 10.99 -25.46
C VAL A 456 -6.36 11.01 -26.95
N ALA A 457 -5.42 10.15 -27.35
CA ALA A 457 -5.07 10.01 -28.75
C ALA A 457 -6.27 9.49 -29.56
N ASN A 458 -6.54 10.13 -30.67
CA ASN A 458 -7.63 9.75 -31.56
C ASN A 458 -7.15 8.58 -32.45
N THR A 459 -7.08 7.38 -31.86
CA THR A 459 -6.70 6.17 -32.58
C THR A 459 -7.91 5.61 -33.32
N LEU A 460 -8.23 6.22 -34.47
CA LEU A 460 -8.92 5.52 -35.53
C LEU A 460 -7.85 4.70 -36.30
N VAL A 461 -7.18 3.79 -35.63
CA VAL A 461 -6.38 2.77 -36.31
C VAL A 461 -7.35 1.61 -36.53
N GLU A 462 -7.78 1.46 -37.79
CA GLU A 462 -8.33 0.22 -38.24
C GLU A 462 -7.29 -0.88 -37.95
N GLU A 463 -7.73 -1.96 -37.29
CA GLU A 463 -6.98 -3.13 -36.85
C GLU A 463 -6.24 -2.95 -35.49
N GLU A 464 -6.79 -3.57 -34.43
CA GLU A 464 -6.21 -3.89 -33.14
C GLU A 464 -6.00 -2.71 -32.15
N GLY A 465 -7.07 -2.30 -31.46
CA GLY A 465 -7.00 -1.40 -30.31
C GLY A 465 -8.37 -0.87 -29.85
N PRO A 466 -8.53 -0.48 -28.57
CA PRO A 466 -9.82 -0.08 -28.03
C PRO A 466 -10.39 1.14 -28.76
N SER A 467 -11.53 0.96 -29.43
CA SER A 467 -12.27 2.03 -30.09
C SER A 467 -13.20 2.73 -29.11
N GLY A 468 -12.63 3.54 -28.21
CA GLY A 468 -13.39 4.36 -27.27
C GLY A 468 -13.69 5.78 -27.80
N PRO A 469 -14.59 6.53 -27.14
CA PRO A 469 -14.87 7.92 -27.49
C PRO A 469 -13.65 8.80 -27.23
N SER A 470 -13.13 9.44 -28.25
CA SER A 470 -11.99 10.37 -28.19
C SER A 470 -12.48 11.77 -27.81
N SER A 471 -12.61 12.07 -26.54
CA SER A 471 -12.86 13.44 -26.09
C SER A 471 -11.92 13.82 -24.97
N ASP A 472 -11.22 14.95 -25.13
CA ASP A 472 -10.41 15.54 -24.05
C ASP A 472 -11.31 15.82 -22.84
N ALA A 473 -10.78 15.67 -21.62
CA ALA A 473 -11.48 15.98 -20.38
C ALA A 473 -10.67 16.99 -19.55
N ASP A 474 -11.37 17.95 -18.93
CA ASP A 474 -10.79 18.99 -18.08
C ASP A 474 -11.53 19.01 -16.72
N PHE A 475 -10.77 18.89 -15.63
CA PHE A 475 -11.31 18.92 -14.27
C PHE A 475 -10.57 19.95 -13.42
N GLN A 476 -11.29 20.54 -12.45
CA GLN A 476 -10.72 21.47 -11.48
C GLN A 476 -11.04 20.99 -10.05
N PRO A 477 -10.28 20.01 -9.51
CA PRO A 477 -10.42 19.59 -8.13
C PRO A 477 -10.04 20.69 -7.14
N PHE A 478 -10.82 20.81 -6.08
CA PHE A 478 -10.57 21.69 -4.95
C PHE A 478 -10.61 20.88 -3.65
N SER A 479 -9.66 21.15 -2.73
CA SER A 479 -9.66 20.52 -1.43
C SER A 479 -9.38 21.53 -0.34
N ALA A 480 -10.05 21.35 0.81
CA ALA A 480 -9.87 22.18 2.01
C ALA A 480 -9.93 21.32 3.26
N SER A 481 -9.12 21.62 4.27
CA SER A 481 -9.20 20.93 5.57
C SER A 481 -9.01 21.89 6.74
N ALA A 482 -9.57 21.48 7.88
CA ALA A 482 -9.30 22.06 9.18
C ALA A 482 -9.15 20.93 10.19
N GLY A 483 -8.08 20.97 10.97
CA GLY A 483 -7.80 20.01 12.01
C GLY A 483 -7.39 20.70 13.31
N THR A 484 -7.51 19.97 14.42
CA THR A 484 -7.12 20.48 15.73
C THR A 484 -6.61 19.36 16.62
N ILE A 485 -5.63 19.70 17.46
CA ILE A 485 -5.19 18.89 18.59
C ILE A 485 -5.47 19.70 19.86
N TRP A 486 -6.17 19.11 20.81
CA TRP A 486 -6.40 19.69 22.11
C TRP A 486 -5.65 18.90 23.17
N ASN A 487 -4.55 19.45 23.67
CA ASN A 487 -3.78 18.90 24.77
C ASN A 487 -4.51 19.17 26.09
N ILE A 488 -5.36 18.22 26.52
CA ILE A 488 -6.13 18.31 27.77
C ILE A 488 -5.18 18.28 28.98
N SER A 489 -4.15 17.45 28.88
CA SER A 489 -3.09 17.30 29.88
C SER A 489 -1.86 16.68 29.24
N ASP A 490 -0.74 16.59 29.95
CA ASP A 490 0.48 15.91 29.48
C ASP A 490 0.26 14.42 29.14
N ALA A 491 -0.89 13.86 29.46
CA ALA A 491 -1.22 12.45 29.25
C ALA A 491 -2.39 12.21 28.31
N ILE A 492 -3.11 13.24 27.87
CA ILE A 492 -4.34 13.10 27.07
C ILE A 492 -4.41 14.19 26.02
N ASP A 493 -4.45 13.79 24.76
CA ASP A 493 -4.74 14.62 23.62
C ASP A 493 -6.03 14.18 22.94
N LEU A 494 -6.86 15.14 22.54
CA LEU A 494 -7.97 14.89 21.63
C LEU A 494 -7.65 15.48 20.28
N THR A 495 -7.92 14.73 19.23
CA THR A 495 -7.76 15.16 17.85
C THR A 495 -9.13 15.27 17.16
N GLY A 496 -9.23 16.16 16.20
CA GLY A 496 -10.39 16.26 15.35
C GLY A 496 -10.03 16.90 14.03
N SER A 497 -10.60 16.38 12.94
CA SER A 497 -10.41 16.95 11.62
C SER A 497 -11.69 16.89 10.78
N VAL A 498 -11.81 17.84 9.89
CA VAL A 498 -12.81 17.86 8.81
C VAL A 498 -12.12 18.25 7.53
N SER A 499 -12.37 17.48 6.46
CA SER A 499 -11.83 17.74 5.13
C SER A 499 -12.93 17.65 4.09
N TYR A 500 -12.84 18.51 3.11
CA TYR A 500 -13.51 18.36 1.83
C TYR A 500 -12.45 18.13 0.77
N ALA A 501 -12.58 17.06 0.01
CA ALA A 501 -11.63 16.71 -1.03
C ALA A 501 -12.35 16.32 -2.32
N GLU A 502 -11.79 16.72 -3.45
CA GLU A 502 -12.25 16.33 -4.77
C GLU A 502 -11.15 15.57 -5.52
N ARG A 503 -11.56 14.62 -6.36
CA ARG A 503 -10.71 13.84 -7.26
C ARG A 503 -11.24 13.90 -8.69
N ALA A 504 -10.36 14.13 -9.65
CA ALA A 504 -10.68 13.90 -11.06
C ALA A 504 -10.79 12.40 -11.33
N PRO A 505 -11.69 11.94 -12.21
CA PRO A 505 -11.67 10.58 -12.71
C PRO A 505 -10.32 10.27 -13.37
N ALA A 506 -9.88 9.02 -13.27
CA ALA A 506 -8.68 8.52 -13.92
C ALA A 506 -8.94 8.15 -15.40
N VAL A 507 -7.86 7.90 -16.15
CA VAL A 507 -7.99 7.60 -17.61
C VAL A 507 -8.73 6.29 -17.82
N GLU A 508 -8.43 5.25 -17.05
CA GLU A 508 -9.10 3.95 -17.08
C GLU A 508 -10.58 4.07 -16.73
N GLU A 509 -10.95 4.88 -15.73
CA GLU A 509 -12.34 5.09 -15.34
C GLU A 509 -13.16 5.77 -16.46
N LEU A 510 -12.53 6.65 -17.25
CA LEU A 510 -13.20 7.36 -18.34
C LEU A 510 -13.21 6.61 -19.66
N TYR A 511 -12.15 5.88 -19.98
CA TYR A 511 -11.89 5.46 -21.36
C TYR A 511 -11.55 3.97 -21.51
N ALA A 512 -11.55 3.16 -20.45
CA ALA A 512 -11.36 1.71 -20.59
C ALA A 512 -12.39 1.12 -21.56
N ASN A 513 -11.97 0.21 -22.44
CA ASN A 513 -12.86 -0.55 -23.30
C ASN A 513 -12.11 -1.74 -23.92
N GLY A 514 -12.10 -2.85 -23.21
CA GLY A 514 -11.42 -4.07 -23.65
C GLY A 514 -11.23 -5.09 -22.55
N PRO A 515 -10.71 -6.28 -22.91
CA PRO A 515 -10.38 -7.33 -21.96
C PRO A 515 -9.19 -6.90 -21.09
N HIS A 516 -9.24 -7.28 -19.82
CA HIS A 516 -8.17 -7.15 -18.85
C HIS A 516 -7.89 -8.54 -18.27
N ILE A 517 -7.05 -9.29 -18.96
CA ILE A 517 -6.87 -10.72 -18.72
C ILE A 517 -6.37 -11.02 -17.31
N ALA A 518 -5.41 -10.23 -16.81
CA ALA A 518 -4.89 -10.43 -15.45
C ALA A 518 -5.96 -10.34 -14.36
N THR A 519 -7.01 -9.55 -14.55
CA THR A 519 -8.14 -9.42 -13.62
C THR A 519 -9.36 -10.25 -14.03
N GLN A 520 -9.30 -10.93 -15.18
CA GLN A 520 -10.36 -11.78 -15.74
C GLN A 520 -11.70 -11.03 -15.92
N VAL A 521 -11.65 -9.79 -16.39
CA VAL A 521 -12.84 -8.95 -16.63
C VAL A 521 -12.72 -8.19 -17.94
N PHE A 522 -13.86 -7.83 -18.55
CA PHE A 522 -13.92 -6.86 -19.63
C PHE A 522 -14.32 -5.51 -19.04
N GLU A 523 -13.45 -4.50 -19.14
CA GLU A 523 -13.67 -3.18 -18.54
C GLU A 523 -14.26 -2.17 -19.51
N VAL A 524 -15.29 -1.43 -19.08
CA VAL A 524 -15.91 -0.35 -19.87
C VAL A 524 -15.98 0.93 -19.03
N GLY A 525 -15.26 1.97 -19.50
CA GLY A 525 -15.22 3.31 -18.91
C GLY A 525 -16.46 4.14 -19.28
N ASP A 526 -16.63 5.23 -18.54
CA ASP A 526 -17.71 6.21 -18.81
C ASP A 526 -17.16 7.64 -18.88
N VAL A 527 -17.14 8.21 -20.08
CA VAL A 527 -16.69 9.60 -20.32
C VAL A 527 -17.58 10.67 -19.69
N SER A 528 -18.75 10.29 -19.18
CA SER A 528 -19.68 11.21 -18.51
C SER A 528 -19.43 11.34 -17.00
N LEU A 529 -18.46 10.61 -16.45
CA LEU A 529 -18.11 10.67 -15.03
C LEU A 529 -17.75 12.10 -14.58
N ASN A 530 -18.26 12.47 -13.42
CA ASN A 530 -17.93 13.72 -12.77
C ASN A 530 -16.74 13.55 -11.80
N LYS A 531 -16.27 14.66 -11.25
CA LYS A 531 -15.33 14.61 -10.11
C LYS A 531 -15.97 13.88 -8.94
N GLU A 532 -15.27 12.91 -8.38
CA GLU A 532 -15.60 12.32 -7.10
C GLU A 532 -15.28 13.33 -5.99
N SER A 533 -16.12 13.44 -4.98
CA SER A 533 -15.85 14.30 -3.82
C SER A 533 -16.20 13.61 -2.51
N THR A 534 -15.47 13.95 -1.43
CA THR A 534 -15.76 13.45 -0.09
C THR A 534 -15.77 14.55 0.96
N VAL A 535 -16.65 14.40 1.93
CA VAL A 535 -16.56 15.08 3.23
C VAL A 535 -16.10 14.04 4.25
N HIS A 536 -14.88 14.19 4.71
CA HIS A 536 -14.29 13.37 5.76
C HIS A 536 -14.40 14.06 7.12
N VAL A 537 -14.82 13.32 8.14
CA VAL A 537 -14.81 13.78 9.54
C VAL A 537 -14.15 12.71 10.39
N GLU A 538 -13.13 13.11 11.14
CA GLU A 538 -12.40 12.22 12.04
C GLU A 538 -12.33 12.82 13.44
N GLY A 539 -12.45 11.98 14.47
CA GLY A 539 -12.23 12.32 15.86
C GLY A 539 -11.42 11.25 16.57
N GLY A 540 -10.41 11.66 17.34
CA GLY A 540 -9.51 10.73 18.01
C GLY A 540 -9.16 11.17 19.42
N ALA A 541 -8.62 10.20 20.17
CA ALA A 541 -8.00 10.42 21.47
C ALA A 541 -6.67 9.66 21.55
N ARG A 542 -5.64 10.32 22.07
CA ARG A 542 -4.35 9.73 22.37
C ARG A 542 -4.12 9.82 23.88
N VAL A 543 -3.62 8.75 24.46
CA VAL A 543 -3.38 8.68 25.91
C VAL A 543 -2.00 8.12 26.20
N GLY A 544 -1.32 8.69 27.22
CA GLY A 544 -0.02 8.22 27.70
C GLY A 544 0.05 8.29 29.23
N PHE A 545 -0.15 7.16 29.91
CA PHE A 545 -0.12 7.07 31.37
C PHE A 545 1.06 6.20 31.84
N GLY A 546 2.21 6.81 32.00
CA GLY A 546 3.41 6.09 32.45
C GLY A 546 3.85 5.04 31.41
N ARG A 547 3.53 3.77 31.66
CA ARG A 547 3.87 2.63 30.79
C ARG A 547 2.76 2.23 29.81
N PHE A 548 1.64 2.90 29.87
CA PHE A 548 0.49 2.64 29.02
C PHE A 548 0.35 3.76 28.01
N THR A 549 0.32 3.41 26.72
CA THR A 549 -0.03 4.31 25.64
C THR A 549 -1.18 3.73 24.81
N GLY A 550 -1.98 4.57 24.21
CA GLY A 550 -3.07 4.12 23.38
C GLY A 550 -3.64 5.23 22.53
N SER A 551 -4.23 4.84 21.42
CA SER A 551 -5.00 5.71 20.54
C SER A 551 -6.32 5.07 20.18
N ALA A 552 -7.33 5.91 19.94
CA ALA A 552 -8.62 5.50 19.40
C ALA A 552 -9.08 6.56 18.41
N THR A 553 -9.51 6.15 17.25
CA THR A 553 -9.97 7.01 16.16
C THR A 553 -11.29 6.49 15.64
N VAL A 554 -12.23 7.39 15.38
CA VAL A 554 -13.48 7.12 14.66
C VAL A 554 -13.56 8.08 13.49
N TYR A 555 -14.02 7.59 12.33
CA TYR A 555 -14.08 8.39 11.12
C TYR A 555 -15.32 8.07 10.29
N MET A 556 -15.68 9.01 9.46
CA MET A 556 -16.73 8.88 8.46
C MET A 556 -16.31 9.64 7.21
N ASP A 557 -16.46 8.98 6.06
CA ASP A 557 -16.30 9.56 4.72
C ASP A 557 -17.66 9.51 4.02
N LYS A 558 -18.13 10.68 3.60
CA LYS A 558 -19.34 10.80 2.81
C LYS A 558 -18.97 11.22 1.40
N PHE A 559 -19.01 10.25 0.50
CA PHE A 559 -18.73 10.48 -0.91
C PHE A 559 -19.98 10.92 -1.67
N SER A 560 -19.78 11.87 -2.58
CA SER A 560 -20.70 12.13 -3.68
C SER A 560 -20.01 11.76 -4.98
N ASP A 561 -20.74 11.12 -5.88
CA ASP A 561 -20.22 10.64 -7.15
C ASP A 561 -19.02 9.67 -6.95
N TYR A 562 -19.11 8.72 -5.99
CA TYR A 562 -18.09 7.67 -5.78
C TYR A 562 -17.99 6.79 -7.02
N ILE A 563 -16.79 6.64 -7.58
CA ILE A 563 -16.53 5.88 -8.80
C ILE A 563 -16.17 4.44 -8.42
N TYR A 564 -16.86 3.46 -9.00
CA TYR A 564 -16.64 2.04 -8.73
C TYR A 564 -16.97 1.20 -9.96
N GLN A 565 -16.48 -0.03 -10.00
CA GLN A 565 -16.86 -1.01 -11.01
C GLN A 565 -18.14 -1.71 -10.59
N SER A 566 -19.16 -1.70 -11.46
CA SER A 566 -20.43 -2.39 -11.28
C SER A 566 -20.54 -3.56 -12.24
N ASN A 567 -20.96 -4.72 -11.72
CA ASN A 567 -21.21 -5.89 -12.55
C ASN A 567 -22.43 -5.64 -13.45
N SER A 568 -22.28 -5.79 -14.75
CA SER A 568 -23.36 -5.60 -15.74
C SER A 568 -24.25 -6.83 -15.90
N GLY A 569 -23.81 -8.01 -15.46
CA GLY A 569 -24.42 -9.30 -15.75
C GLY A 569 -24.31 -9.73 -17.21
N LEU A 570 -23.45 -9.06 -17.98
CA LEU A 570 -23.12 -9.39 -19.38
C LEU A 570 -21.74 -10.07 -19.41
N GLU A 571 -21.49 -10.82 -20.48
CA GLU A 571 -20.20 -11.41 -20.79
C GLU A 571 -19.78 -10.98 -22.20
N GLU A 572 -18.51 -10.66 -22.38
CA GLU A 572 -17.89 -10.34 -23.67
C GLU A 572 -16.53 -11.02 -23.74
N GLU A 573 -16.24 -11.72 -24.84
CA GLU A 573 -15.03 -12.53 -25.01
C GLU A 573 -14.83 -13.59 -23.89
N GLY A 574 -15.92 -14.13 -23.33
CA GLY A 574 -15.87 -15.09 -22.21
C GLY A 574 -15.58 -14.46 -20.84
N LEU A 575 -15.48 -13.11 -20.76
CA LEU A 575 -15.18 -12.38 -19.54
C LEU A 575 -16.41 -11.63 -19.01
N PRO A 576 -16.63 -11.53 -17.68
CA PRO A 576 -17.67 -10.71 -17.10
C PRO A 576 -17.41 -9.23 -17.37
N VAL A 577 -18.43 -8.50 -17.89
CA VAL A 577 -18.32 -7.09 -18.21
C VAL A 577 -18.58 -6.22 -16.99
N LEU A 578 -17.58 -5.42 -16.61
CA LEU A 578 -17.67 -4.42 -15.53
C LEU A 578 -17.75 -3.00 -16.11
N PHE A 579 -18.75 -2.24 -15.70
CA PHE A 579 -18.88 -0.81 -16.04
C PHE A 579 -18.32 0.07 -14.93
N TRP A 580 -17.51 1.07 -15.28
CA TRP A 580 -17.21 2.17 -14.41
C TRP A 580 -18.44 3.04 -14.21
N SER A 581 -18.88 3.15 -12.97
CA SER A 581 -20.15 3.75 -12.56
C SER A 581 -19.95 4.75 -11.41
N GLN A 582 -20.91 5.65 -11.21
CA GLN A 582 -20.89 6.61 -10.09
C GLN A 582 -22.19 6.57 -9.29
N GLN A 583 -22.07 6.58 -7.96
CA GLN A 583 -23.14 6.93 -7.04
C GLN A 583 -22.59 7.41 -5.69
N ASP A 584 -23.43 7.98 -4.83
CA ASP A 584 -23.02 8.36 -3.48
C ASP A 584 -22.66 7.10 -2.66
N ALA A 585 -21.66 7.24 -1.77
CA ALA A 585 -21.26 6.18 -0.85
C ALA A 585 -20.90 6.75 0.52
N ASP A 586 -21.19 6.00 1.57
CA ASP A 586 -20.85 6.35 2.95
C ASP A 586 -19.91 5.28 3.51
N PHE A 587 -18.75 5.69 4.08
CA PHE A 587 -17.84 4.82 4.81
C PHE A 587 -17.81 5.24 6.27
N VAL A 588 -17.88 4.28 7.18
CA VAL A 588 -17.75 4.51 8.62
C VAL A 588 -16.79 3.51 9.22
N GLY A 589 -15.86 3.99 10.04
CA GLY A 589 -14.88 3.08 10.63
C GLY A 589 -14.35 3.55 11.98
N ALA A 590 -13.61 2.63 12.62
CA ALA A 590 -12.94 2.87 13.88
C ALA A 590 -11.65 2.06 13.96
N GLU A 591 -10.64 2.65 14.61
CA GLU A 591 -9.34 2.05 14.89
C GLU A 591 -9.00 2.27 16.36
N ILE A 592 -8.44 1.26 17.02
CA ILE A 592 -7.94 1.33 18.39
C ILE A 592 -6.58 0.67 18.43
N GLU A 593 -5.62 1.32 19.07
CA GLU A 593 -4.29 0.77 19.39
C GLU A 593 -4.01 0.95 20.86
N LEU A 594 -3.46 -0.08 21.51
CA LEU A 594 -3.07 -0.05 22.90
C LEU A 594 -1.69 -0.68 23.07
N ARG A 595 -0.83 -0.07 23.89
CA ARG A 595 0.51 -0.57 24.21
C ARG A 595 0.77 -0.47 25.70
N TYR A 596 1.44 -1.46 26.24
CA TYR A 596 1.84 -1.48 27.65
C TYR A 596 3.27 -2.00 27.78
N ASP A 597 4.16 -1.14 28.26
CA ASP A 597 5.57 -1.43 28.46
C ASP A 597 5.82 -1.84 29.90
N PHE A 598 6.59 -2.90 30.11
CA PHE A 598 7.03 -3.27 31.44
C PHE A 598 8.43 -3.91 31.44
N GLU A 599 9.20 -3.57 32.46
CA GLU A 599 10.49 -4.19 32.72
C GLU A 599 10.31 -5.31 33.74
N ALA A 600 10.92 -6.45 33.52
CA ALA A 600 10.90 -7.60 34.40
C ALA A 600 12.30 -7.92 34.95
N ASP A 601 13.02 -6.92 35.45
CA ASP A 601 14.38 -7.03 36.00
C ASP A 601 15.30 -7.92 35.14
N ARG A 602 15.60 -9.13 35.62
CA ARG A 602 16.46 -10.12 34.96
C ARG A 602 15.83 -10.80 33.73
N PHE A 603 14.57 -10.53 33.41
CA PHE A 603 13.86 -11.11 32.28
C PHE A 603 13.69 -10.13 31.10
N GLY A 604 14.35 -8.95 31.14
CA GLY A 604 14.37 -7.98 30.09
C GLY A 604 13.17 -7.05 30.06
N HIS A 605 13.08 -6.30 28.97
CA HIS A 605 11.98 -5.41 28.64
C HIS A 605 10.90 -6.17 27.84
N TRP A 606 9.64 -5.82 28.11
CA TRP A 606 8.48 -6.41 27.48
C TRP A 606 7.50 -5.32 27.07
N GLN A 607 6.95 -5.44 25.85
CA GLN A 607 5.83 -4.63 25.40
C GLN A 607 4.70 -5.55 24.94
N VAL A 608 3.52 -5.34 25.48
CA VAL A 608 2.29 -5.95 24.95
C VAL A 608 1.56 -4.88 24.14
N PHE A 609 1.18 -5.20 22.92
CA PHE A 609 0.40 -4.31 22.10
C PHE A 609 -0.81 -5.02 21.52
N SER A 610 -1.84 -4.26 21.20
CA SER A 610 -3.04 -4.77 20.54
C SER A 610 -3.64 -3.70 19.65
N PHE A 611 -4.32 -4.13 18.58
CA PHE A 611 -5.17 -3.25 17.80
C PHE A 611 -6.48 -3.92 17.44
N ALA A 612 -7.45 -3.09 17.07
CA ALA A 612 -8.69 -3.51 16.43
C ALA A 612 -9.07 -2.47 15.39
N ASP A 613 -9.55 -2.92 14.25
CA ASP A 613 -10.06 -2.06 13.19
C ASP A 613 -11.36 -2.60 12.57
N ILE A 614 -12.13 -1.66 12.06
CA ILE A 614 -13.37 -1.92 11.33
C ILE A 614 -13.62 -0.78 10.36
N VAL A 615 -14.00 -1.11 9.14
CA VAL A 615 -14.61 -0.20 8.17
C VAL A 615 -15.81 -0.87 7.56
N ASP A 616 -16.82 -0.07 7.21
CA ASP A 616 -18.04 -0.48 6.54
C ASP A 616 -18.35 0.58 5.48
N GLY A 617 -18.46 0.16 4.22
CA GLY A 617 -18.71 1.00 3.05
C GLY A 617 -20.02 0.59 2.38
N GLU A 618 -20.97 1.54 2.25
CA GLU A 618 -22.30 1.30 1.67
C GLU A 618 -22.56 2.32 0.57
N LEU A 619 -23.09 1.84 -0.56
CA LEU A 619 -23.55 2.66 -1.67
C LEU A 619 -24.94 3.23 -1.40
N ALA A 620 -25.36 4.27 -2.14
CA ALA A 620 -26.63 4.97 -1.90
C ALA A 620 -27.88 4.10 -2.06
N ASP A 621 -27.82 3.00 -2.77
CA ASP A 621 -28.89 2.02 -2.93
C ASP A 621 -28.94 0.96 -1.82
N ASN A 622 -28.05 1.06 -0.83
CA ASN A 622 -27.81 0.16 0.29
C ASN A 622 -27.21 -1.21 -0.13
N THR A 623 -26.44 -1.23 -1.20
CA THR A 623 -25.53 -2.33 -1.52
C THR A 623 -24.14 -2.05 -0.95
N ASP A 624 -23.38 -3.10 -0.68
CA ASP A 624 -22.02 -2.94 -0.15
C ASP A 624 -21.06 -2.46 -1.25
N VAL A 625 -20.06 -1.66 -0.88
CA VAL A 625 -18.97 -1.27 -1.77
C VAL A 625 -18.09 -2.51 -2.07
N PRO A 626 -17.62 -2.72 -3.32
CA PRO A 626 -16.80 -3.88 -3.66
C PRO A 626 -15.47 -3.92 -2.89
N LEU A 627 -14.94 -5.14 -2.69
CA LEU A 627 -13.58 -5.42 -2.20
C LEU A 627 -13.27 -4.76 -0.84
N GLN A 628 -14.21 -4.84 0.11
CA GLN A 628 -14.03 -4.31 1.46
C GLN A 628 -13.15 -5.22 2.34
N PRO A 629 -12.28 -4.65 3.20
CA PRO A 629 -11.49 -5.43 4.14
C PRO A 629 -12.35 -5.98 5.29
N PRO A 630 -11.93 -7.10 5.91
CA PRO A 630 -12.63 -7.67 7.06
C PRO A 630 -12.38 -6.85 8.33
N LYS A 631 -13.22 -7.01 9.36
CA LYS A 631 -12.94 -6.56 10.72
C LYS A 631 -11.79 -7.38 11.30
N ARG A 632 -10.88 -6.72 12.06
CA ARG A 632 -9.72 -7.42 12.63
C ARG A 632 -9.50 -7.05 14.08
N VAL A 633 -8.89 -8.01 14.81
CA VAL A 633 -8.30 -7.77 16.13
C VAL A 633 -6.92 -8.41 16.17
N ALA A 634 -5.98 -7.78 16.85
CA ALA A 634 -4.62 -8.26 16.98
C ALA A 634 -4.10 -8.17 18.41
N LEU A 635 -3.20 -9.09 18.74
CA LEU A 635 -2.43 -9.10 19.99
C LEU A 635 -0.97 -9.39 19.66
N GLY A 636 -0.08 -8.53 20.13
CA GLY A 636 1.34 -8.69 19.94
C GLY A 636 2.12 -8.61 21.26
N LEU A 637 3.30 -9.20 21.23
CA LEU A 637 4.25 -9.24 22.31
C LEU A 637 5.65 -9.02 21.79
N ASP A 638 6.30 -7.95 22.24
CA ASP A 638 7.73 -7.70 22.02
C ASP A 638 8.50 -7.98 23.29
N TRP A 639 9.67 -8.56 23.13
CA TRP A 639 10.60 -8.86 24.23
C TRP A 639 12.03 -8.60 23.80
N ASP A 640 12.78 -7.94 24.65
CA ASP A 640 14.22 -7.76 24.47
C ASP A 640 14.99 -7.92 25.78
N ILE A 641 16.16 -8.55 25.67
CA ILE A 641 17.13 -8.70 26.74
C ILE A 641 18.55 -8.83 26.18
N ASP A 642 19.45 -7.97 26.61
CA ASP A 642 20.87 -7.97 26.18
C ASP A 642 21.00 -8.00 24.63
N SER A 643 21.38 -9.17 24.10
CA SER A 643 21.59 -9.42 22.67
C SER A 643 20.39 -10.08 21.97
N TRP A 644 19.31 -10.33 22.65
CA TRP A 644 18.16 -11.05 22.10
C TRP A 644 16.93 -10.17 22.05
N ALA A 645 16.23 -10.21 20.93
CA ALA A 645 14.90 -9.64 20.78
C ALA A 645 13.95 -10.68 20.17
N ALA A 646 12.70 -10.67 20.57
CA ALA A 646 11.67 -11.52 20.01
C ALA A 646 10.37 -10.74 19.86
N ASN A 647 9.64 -11.04 18.80
CA ASN A 647 8.31 -10.51 18.52
C ASN A 647 7.36 -11.67 18.25
N VAL A 648 6.12 -11.58 18.71
CA VAL A 648 5.02 -12.48 18.35
C VAL A 648 3.80 -11.62 18.06
N LEU A 649 3.16 -11.85 16.93
CA LEU A 649 1.95 -11.15 16.49
C LEU A 649 0.90 -12.18 16.07
N TRP A 650 -0.28 -12.11 16.70
CA TRP A 650 -1.47 -12.83 16.31
C TRP A 650 -2.52 -11.84 15.82
N ILE A 651 -3.12 -12.13 14.65
CA ILE A 651 -4.21 -11.36 14.06
C ILE A 651 -5.36 -12.32 13.78
N HIS A 652 -6.56 -11.96 14.23
CA HIS A 652 -7.79 -12.62 13.84
C HIS A 652 -8.58 -11.70 12.91
N ALA A 653 -8.80 -12.14 11.67
CA ALA A 653 -9.68 -11.51 10.70
C ALA A 653 -11.01 -12.26 10.68
N TYR A 654 -12.10 -11.52 10.79
CA TYR A 654 -13.45 -12.10 10.72
C TYR A 654 -13.83 -12.36 9.26
N ASP A 655 -14.84 -13.23 9.06
CA ASP A 655 -15.42 -13.44 7.73
C ASP A 655 -15.87 -12.12 7.10
N GLN A 656 -15.53 -11.88 5.84
CA GLN A 656 -16.08 -10.78 5.06
C GLN A 656 -17.33 -11.24 4.31
N ASN A 657 -18.47 -10.83 4.85
CA ASN A 657 -19.79 -11.18 4.33
C ASN A 657 -20.52 -10.01 3.67
N ASN A 658 -20.02 -8.77 3.88
CA ASN A 658 -20.53 -7.56 3.24
C ASN A 658 -19.83 -7.43 1.88
N VAL A 659 -20.46 -7.91 0.82
CA VAL A 659 -19.91 -8.03 -0.52
C VAL A 659 -20.84 -7.40 -1.54
N ALA A 660 -20.30 -6.83 -2.61
CA ALA A 660 -21.07 -6.27 -3.71
C ALA A 660 -21.83 -7.35 -4.49
N GLU A 661 -22.76 -6.93 -5.36
CA GLU A 661 -23.50 -7.84 -6.23
C GLU A 661 -22.54 -8.58 -7.19
N GLY A 662 -22.60 -9.89 -7.19
CA GLY A 662 -21.71 -10.75 -7.97
C GLY A 662 -20.36 -11.04 -7.30
N GLU A 663 -20.07 -10.44 -6.17
CA GLU A 663 -18.84 -10.68 -5.41
C GLU A 663 -19.02 -11.86 -4.42
N THR A 664 -18.04 -12.73 -4.33
CA THR A 664 -17.98 -13.86 -3.42
C THR A 664 -17.60 -13.43 -2.00
N LYS A 665 -18.02 -14.21 -1.00
CA LYS A 665 -17.64 -14.00 0.41
C LYS A 665 -16.25 -14.56 0.68
N THR A 666 -15.51 -13.90 1.57
CA THR A 666 -14.17 -14.33 1.96
C THR A 666 -14.17 -14.88 3.39
N PRO A 667 -13.69 -16.11 3.63
CA PRO A 667 -13.54 -16.66 4.96
C PRO A 667 -12.58 -15.85 5.83
N GLY A 668 -12.85 -15.80 7.14
CA GLY A 668 -11.91 -15.27 8.13
C GLY A 668 -10.73 -16.19 8.37
N TYR A 669 -9.70 -15.69 9.06
CA TYR A 669 -8.48 -16.43 9.33
C TYR A 669 -7.81 -16.01 10.65
N ASP A 670 -6.92 -16.86 11.13
CA ASP A 670 -6.01 -16.60 12.24
C ASP A 670 -4.56 -16.59 11.75
N LEU A 671 -3.92 -15.43 11.71
CA LEU A 671 -2.50 -15.29 11.35
C LEU A 671 -1.64 -15.24 12.61
N LEU A 672 -0.65 -16.11 12.72
CA LEU A 672 0.37 -16.09 13.77
C LEU A 672 1.75 -15.93 13.16
N ASN A 673 2.43 -14.84 13.50
CA ASN A 673 3.82 -14.57 13.12
C ASN A 673 4.71 -14.48 14.36
N ALA A 674 5.98 -14.87 14.23
CA ALA A 674 6.97 -14.71 15.27
C ALA A 674 8.35 -14.41 14.68
N GLU A 675 9.15 -13.60 15.38
CA GLU A 675 10.55 -13.33 15.00
C GLU A 675 11.45 -13.47 16.23
N LEU A 676 12.63 -14.03 16.04
CA LEU A 676 13.70 -14.08 17.04
C LEU A 676 14.96 -13.50 16.41
N THR A 677 15.51 -12.46 17.03
CA THR A 677 16.73 -11.78 16.58
C THR A 677 17.83 -11.88 17.63
N PHE A 678 19.03 -12.20 17.20
CA PHE A 678 20.25 -12.14 18.01
C PHE A 678 21.18 -11.07 17.44
N THR A 679 21.49 -10.06 18.26
CA THR A 679 22.48 -9.02 17.96
C THR A 679 23.82 -9.44 18.51
N GLY A 680 24.80 -9.63 17.63
CA GLY A 680 26.14 -10.00 18.01
C GLY A 680 26.92 -8.86 18.69
N PRO A 681 28.04 -9.17 19.35
CA PRO A 681 28.87 -8.14 19.96
C PRO A 681 29.34 -7.14 18.90
N ALA A 682 29.13 -5.85 19.18
CA ALA A 682 29.60 -4.78 18.32
C ALA A 682 31.13 -4.79 18.27
N TYR A 683 31.68 -4.55 17.09
CA TYR A 683 33.11 -4.37 16.88
C TYR A 683 33.37 -3.02 16.23
N ASP A 684 33.80 -2.07 17.04
CA ASP A 684 33.87 -0.65 16.65
C ASP A 684 32.48 -0.12 16.27
N GLN A 685 32.25 0.27 15.03
CA GLN A 685 30.96 0.70 14.50
C GLN A 685 30.19 -0.42 13.80
N PHE A 686 30.78 -1.60 13.67
CA PHE A 686 30.17 -2.73 13.02
C PHE A 686 29.27 -3.49 13.98
N GLU A 687 27.96 -3.52 13.68
CA GLU A 687 26.94 -4.32 14.32
C GLU A 687 26.42 -5.37 13.35
N TRP A 688 26.06 -6.56 13.85
CA TRP A 688 25.44 -7.59 13.04
C TRP A 688 24.36 -8.32 13.80
N GLN A 689 23.36 -8.79 13.06
CA GLN A 689 22.21 -9.50 13.58
C GLN A 689 21.98 -10.78 12.77
N ILE A 690 21.54 -11.83 13.47
CA ILE A 690 20.95 -13.03 12.86
C ILE A 690 19.50 -13.07 13.30
N TYR A 691 18.61 -13.32 12.36
CA TYR A 691 17.19 -13.44 12.68
C TYR A 691 16.55 -14.68 12.06
N LEU A 692 15.55 -15.18 12.75
CA LEU A 692 14.66 -16.25 12.32
C LEU A 692 13.23 -15.74 12.45
N LYS A 693 12.47 -15.74 11.34
CA LYS A 693 11.10 -15.26 11.28
C LYS A 693 10.20 -16.39 10.81
N GLY A 694 9.08 -16.62 11.48
CA GLY A 694 8.01 -17.51 11.04
C GLY A 694 6.81 -16.68 10.63
N GLN A 695 6.30 -16.90 9.44
CA GLN A 695 5.07 -16.32 8.92
C GLN A 695 4.02 -17.42 8.80
N ASN A 696 2.76 -17.06 9.04
CA ASN A 696 1.64 -17.97 8.96
C ASN A 696 1.92 -19.31 9.68
N LEU A 697 2.37 -19.22 10.94
CA LEU A 697 2.77 -20.40 11.74
C LEU A 697 1.61 -21.37 12.03
N LEU A 698 0.37 -20.97 11.78
CA LEU A 698 -0.81 -21.81 11.90
C LEU A 698 -1.16 -22.52 10.59
N ASP A 699 -0.47 -22.20 9.50
CA ASP A 699 -0.67 -22.74 8.16
C ASP A 699 -2.13 -22.60 7.68
N GLU A 700 -2.71 -21.41 7.94
CA GLU A 700 -4.07 -21.07 7.54
C GLU A 700 -4.14 -20.62 6.09
N SER A 701 -5.20 -20.99 5.39
CA SER A 701 -5.48 -20.48 4.04
C SER A 701 -6.02 -19.06 4.13
N ILE A 702 -5.13 -18.07 3.95
CA ILE A 702 -5.41 -16.66 4.09
C ILE A 702 -5.75 -16.07 2.73
N ARG A 703 -6.90 -15.39 2.62
CA ARG A 703 -7.34 -14.72 1.40
C ARG A 703 -7.65 -13.26 1.67
N ASN A 704 -7.11 -12.38 0.82
CA ASN A 704 -7.36 -10.94 0.94
C ASN A 704 -8.67 -10.57 0.26
N SER A 705 -9.71 -10.26 1.02
CA SER A 705 -11.01 -9.82 0.47
C SER A 705 -10.95 -8.57 -0.40
N THR A 706 -9.84 -7.84 -0.34
CA THR A 706 -9.54 -6.63 -1.14
C THR A 706 -8.86 -6.93 -2.49
N SER A 707 -8.67 -8.22 -2.81
CA SER A 707 -8.05 -8.69 -4.07
C SER A 707 -9.12 -9.18 -5.06
N TYR A 708 -8.91 -8.95 -6.35
CA TYR A 708 -9.68 -9.60 -7.41
C TYR A 708 -9.44 -11.11 -7.44
N LEU A 709 -8.22 -11.55 -7.15
CA LEU A 709 -7.86 -12.98 -7.13
C LEU A 709 -8.14 -13.67 -5.80
N LYS A 710 -8.99 -13.12 -4.92
CA LYS A 710 -9.27 -13.68 -3.58
C LYS A 710 -9.77 -15.13 -3.61
N ASP A 711 -10.45 -15.54 -4.69
CA ASP A 711 -10.98 -16.89 -4.83
C ASP A 711 -9.97 -17.88 -5.42
N GLN A 712 -8.88 -17.39 -6.03
CA GLN A 712 -7.90 -18.19 -6.76
C GLN A 712 -6.51 -18.15 -6.15
N ALA A 713 -6.11 -17.05 -5.49
CA ALA A 713 -4.76 -16.84 -4.99
C ALA A 713 -4.74 -16.64 -3.46
N PRO A 714 -4.65 -17.68 -2.66
CA PRO A 714 -4.37 -17.56 -1.23
C PRO A 714 -2.96 -17.03 -0.99
N GLN A 715 -2.73 -16.45 0.19
CA GLN A 715 -1.40 -16.02 0.63
C GLN A 715 -0.52 -17.23 0.94
N ILE A 716 0.78 -16.97 1.07
CA ILE A 716 1.80 -17.97 1.41
C ILE A 716 1.42 -18.76 2.66
N GLY A 717 1.63 -20.09 2.63
CA GLY A 717 1.45 -20.98 3.75
C GLY A 717 2.48 -20.78 4.86
N LEU A 718 2.74 -21.83 5.66
CA LEU A 718 3.77 -21.78 6.69
C LEU A 718 5.14 -21.48 6.09
N ASN A 719 5.70 -20.33 6.45
CA ASN A 719 6.97 -19.86 5.92
C ASN A 719 7.98 -19.58 7.02
N VAL A 720 9.21 -20.05 6.85
CA VAL A 720 10.33 -19.79 7.76
C VAL A 720 11.40 -19.00 7.01
N ILE A 721 11.65 -17.78 7.45
CA ILE A 721 12.67 -16.88 6.91
C ILE A 721 13.86 -16.86 7.85
N PHE A 722 15.07 -17.00 7.32
CA PHE A 722 16.31 -16.79 8.07
C PHE A 722 17.19 -15.79 7.36
N GLY A 723 17.86 -14.95 8.13
CA GLY A 723 18.72 -13.94 7.53
C GLY A 723 19.78 -13.39 8.46
N VAL A 724 20.67 -12.61 7.85
CA VAL A 724 21.74 -11.87 8.52
C VAL A 724 21.68 -10.42 8.07
N ARG A 725 21.78 -9.51 9.03
CA ARG A 725 21.90 -8.05 8.81
C ARG A 725 23.23 -7.55 9.36
N ALA A 726 23.81 -6.57 8.72
CA ALA A 726 25.00 -5.88 9.17
C ALA A 726 24.84 -4.36 9.01
N PHE A 727 25.36 -3.62 9.98
CA PHE A 727 25.34 -2.15 10.03
C PHE A 727 26.77 -1.66 10.33
N PHE A 728 27.18 -0.57 9.72
CA PHE A 728 28.53 -0.01 9.89
C PHE A 728 28.62 1.47 9.56
#